data_dbbf919ab68c9cf7908b04c36b00643e
#
_entry.id   dbbf919ab68c9cf7908b04c36b00643e
#
_cell.length_a   1.000
_cell.length_b   1.000
_cell.length_c   1.000
_cell.angle_alpha   90.00
_cell.angle_beta   90.00
_cell.angle_gamma   90.00
#
_symmetry.space_group_name_H-M   'P 1'
#
loop_
_entity.id
_entity.type
_entity.pdbx_description
1 polymer ?
#
loop_
_entity_poly.entity_id
_entity_poly.type
_entity_poly.pdbx_seq_one_letter_code
_entity_poly.pdbx_strand_id
1 'polypeptide(L)'
;MRALIAFVAVVLVAASAVAQTPANQRLTGELTSRAPRATFQIDLQAGQIVTLTTESSQNVDTILMLNGPNGRRLAENDDVAPGVLSSRIVHVAATAGRYTAVVSGYGGARGPFDLHVVYGLDADLSREARRIRDERVSLNRTRTEARYPVDLAASDTFVATTFALTENLDTTLTLLDANGAILAQSDDRGDGTLNSQIIYQAAAAGRFELVASTYGAAGVGDFILSLATDPNARAPFNFATVEGQQIAAHEGQITNDQPTREFPVRLVAGQTILAVADATSGDLDPVLTLNDAEGYPVAINDDRGDGSLNSAFAYTARTAGTYTLELSRYAQSNSTGGFRLVLSSVDASVVDTLQALVENAIVLSGEPQTIQTRDFNVYWTNEGRDATTPEYARLTADALQEVFEIQVNRLGWAAPVRDADGRYRAYIGQAEGNMGYTKPVQMVFDNPSTANVRERSAARAVLMIENDFAGMGKKASPESLMRATATHELNHVIQFGYDALEGLNWLYESTASWIETTTVGSDQDATDYVETDYAQPQLCWTTATPGFNYAQWTLLQSMADQYGDRIVVRLWENAATYDGFETMTRTLDSVGTNIPDVLRRWRVQNYARDYALAPRFTRSVALEGTINRAGTWSPRNRIEQLGAHYVSLRISGSQNFAVRGDANVELVALGRRGDQIEVYPLGRGGTFDPSRFQFASLMVFNHATPSAPGQCNGVSYSITTSASAAAMGEPAYSLSARNFSPPQ
;
A
#
# COMPACT_ATOMS: atom_id res chain seq x y z
N MET A 1 93.61 -28.67 -11.32
CA MET A 1 92.59 -28.49 -10.31
C MET A 1 91.60 -27.50 -10.87
N ARG A 2 90.46 -27.98 -11.33
CA ARG A 2 89.38 -27.14 -11.85
C ARG A 2 88.35 -26.97 -10.76
N ALA A 3 88.06 -25.77 -10.33
CA ALA A 3 87.02 -25.44 -9.36
C ALA A 3 85.65 -25.34 -10.10
N LEU A 4 84.68 -26.15 -9.63
CA LEU A 4 83.31 -26.10 -10.05
C LEU A 4 82.61 -25.01 -9.29
N ILE A 5 82.08 -23.98 -9.97
CA ILE A 5 81.20 -22.99 -9.39
C ILE A 5 79.75 -23.43 -9.59
N ALA A 6 79.07 -23.79 -8.51
CA ALA A 6 77.63 -24.09 -8.52
C ALA A 6 76.80 -22.83 -8.45
N PHE A 7 76.00 -22.58 -9.48
CA PHE A 7 74.95 -21.49 -9.46
C PHE A 7 73.74 -22.05 -8.72
N VAL A 8 73.41 -21.45 -7.58
CA VAL A 8 72.13 -21.65 -6.91
C VAL A 8 71.11 -20.63 -7.47
N ALA A 9 70.17 -21.12 -8.27
CA ALA A 9 69.06 -20.32 -8.71
C ALA A 9 68.02 -20.22 -7.56
N VAL A 10 67.89 -19.06 -6.95
CA VAL A 10 66.80 -18.72 -6.02
C VAL A 10 65.54 -18.42 -6.85
N VAL A 11 64.60 -19.36 -6.86
CA VAL A 11 63.26 -19.12 -7.40
C VAL A 11 62.48 -18.37 -6.32
N LEU A 12 62.30 -17.05 -6.51
CA LEU A 12 61.31 -16.26 -5.75
C LEU A 12 59.91 -16.66 -6.22
N VAL A 13 59.23 -17.50 -5.44
CA VAL A 13 57.80 -17.70 -5.55
C VAL A 13 57.13 -16.44 -4.95
N ALA A 14 56.67 -15.57 -5.80
CA ALA A 14 55.77 -14.49 -5.38
C ALA A 14 54.46 -15.13 -4.92
N ALA A 15 54.27 -15.27 -3.61
CA ALA A 15 52.99 -15.59 -3.03
C ALA A 15 52.05 -14.40 -3.33
N SER A 16 51.11 -14.57 -4.23
CA SER A 16 49.98 -13.67 -4.40
C SER A 16 49.20 -13.67 -3.07
N ALA A 17 49.34 -12.61 -2.28
CA ALA A 17 48.49 -12.41 -1.14
C ALA A 17 47.06 -12.27 -1.70
N VAL A 18 46.23 -13.26 -1.45
CA VAL A 18 44.79 -13.15 -1.61
C VAL A 18 44.37 -12.02 -0.64
N ALA A 19 44.03 -10.85 -1.20
CA ALA A 19 43.54 -9.76 -0.40
C ALA A 19 42.25 -10.26 0.28
N GLN A 20 42.28 -10.33 1.62
CA GLN A 20 41.07 -10.61 2.39
C GLN A 20 40.04 -9.49 2.08
N THR A 21 38.83 -9.88 1.74
CA THR A 21 37.71 -8.95 1.62
C THR A 21 37.56 -8.21 2.95
N PRO A 22 37.53 -6.87 2.97
CA PRO A 22 37.33 -6.14 4.22
C PRO A 22 36.01 -6.55 4.87
N ALA A 23 35.96 -6.58 6.20
CA ALA A 23 34.73 -6.83 6.93
C ALA A 23 33.75 -5.67 6.72
N ASN A 24 32.46 -5.95 6.67
CA ASN A 24 31.41 -4.95 6.65
C ASN A 24 31.56 -4.00 7.85
N GLN A 25 31.23 -2.73 7.68
CA GLN A 25 31.43 -1.68 8.67
C GLN A 25 30.14 -0.92 8.91
N ARG A 26 29.92 -0.52 10.17
CA ARG A 26 28.92 0.48 10.56
C ARG A 26 29.70 1.70 11.07
N LEU A 27 29.49 2.83 10.42
CA LEU A 27 30.20 4.09 10.67
C LEU A 27 29.18 5.14 11.13
N THR A 28 29.24 5.54 12.39
CA THR A 28 28.32 6.51 12.99
C THR A 28 28.74 7.94 12.65
N GLY A 29 27.76 8.79 12.31
CA GLY A 29 27.93 10.21 12.02
C GLY A 29 26.84 11.06 12.63
N GLU A 30 27.04 12.39 12.64
CA GLU A 30 26.03 13.36 13.07
C GLU A 30 26.10 14.60 12.18
N LEU A 31 24.94 15.00 11.64
CA LEU A 31 24.79 16.24 10.87
C LEU A 31 24.35 17.38 11.81
N THR A 32 25.15 18.45 11.88
CA THR A 32 24.87 19.59 12.74
C THR A 32 24.95 20.90 11.96
N SER A 33 24.50 22.00 12.56
CA SER A 33 24.65 23.34 11.94
C SER A 33 26.12 23.75 11.69
N ARG A 34 27.08 23.20 12.45
CA ARG A 34 28.51 23.46 12.31
C ARG A 34 29.21 22.45 11.43
N ALA A 35 28.66 21.23 11.33
CA ALA A 35 29.14 20.15 10.47
C ALA A 35 27.96 19.61 9.64
N PRO A 36 27.54 20.33 8.57
CA PRO A 36 26.39 19.94 7.75
C PRO A 36 26.68 18.75 6.82
N ARG A 37 27.89 18.22 6.86
CA ARG A 37 28.34 17.04 6.11
C ARG A 37 29.25 16.18 6.97
N ALA A 38 29.11 14.86 6.84
CA ALA A 38 30.02 13.87 7.37
C ALA A 38 30.75 13.18 6.23
N THR A 39 31.99 12.77 6.45
CA THR A 39 32.87 12.22 5.39
C THR A 39 33.56 10.96 5.89
N PHE A 40 33.42 9.87 5.13
CA PHE A 40 34.00 8.56 5.43
C PHE A 40 34.90 8.09 4.31
N GLN A 41 36.04 7.47 4.68
CA GLN A 41 37.01 6.95 3.72
C GLN A 41 36.81 5.44 3.57
N ILE A 42 36.73 4.95 2.34
CA ILE A 42 36.48 3.56 1.98
C ILE A 42 37.55 3.13 0.98
N ASP A 43 38.38 2.16 1.34
CA ASP A 43 39.41 1.64 0.45
C ASP A 43 38.82 0.48 -0.40
N LEU A 44 38.81 0.62 -1.72
CA LEU A 44 38.26 -0.37 -2.64
C LEU A 44 39.34 -0.86 -3.63
N GLN A 45 39.24 -2.12 -4.00
CA GLN A 45 40.03 -2.73 -5.08
C GLN A 45 39.34 -2.52 -6.43
N ALA A 46 40.10 -2.55 -7.52
CA ALA A 46 39.50 -2.51 -8.86
C ALA A 46 38.57 -3.72 -9.07
N GLY A 47 37.36 -3.45 -9.58
CA GLY A 47 36.29 -4.46 -9.75
C GLY A 47 35.52 -4.80 -8.48
N GLN A 48 35.90 -4.27 -7.31
CA GLN A 48 35.19 -4.53 -6.07
C GLN A 48 33.86 -3.77 -6.05
N ILE A 49 32.81 -4.48 -5.63
CA ILE A 49 31.47 -3.91 -5.41
C ILE A 49 31.39 -3.43 -3.96
N VAL A 50 30.74 -2.30 -3.74
CA VAL A 50 30.39 -1.78 -2.42
C VAL A 50 28.94 -1.34 -2.42
N THR A 51 28.21 -1.70 -1.37
CA THR A 51 26.90 -1.14 -1.05
C THR A 51 27.05 -0.25 0.16
N LEU A 52 26.59 0.99 0.03
CA LEU A 52 26.56 2.01 1.07
C LEU A 52 25.12 2.36 1.36
N THR A 53 24.69 2.27 2.61
CA THR A 53 23.34 2.63 3.02
C THR A 53 23.40 3.53 4.26
N THR A 54 22.65 4.64 4.25
CA THR A 54 22.49 5.47 5.45
C THR A 54 21.24 5.02 6.20
N GLU A 55 21.30 5.05 7.52
CA GLU A 55 20.17 4.82 8.42
C GLU A 55 20.16 5.89 9.51
N SER A 56 19.00 6.30 9.96
CA SER A 56 18.87 7.26 11.05
C SER A 56 17.71 6.94 11.96
N SER A 57 18.00 6.79 13.24
CA SER A 57 16.98 6.61 14.30
C SER A 57 16.18 7.89 14.61
N GLN A 58 16.53 9.02 14.01
CA GLN A 58 15.87 10.32 14.21
C GLN A 58 15.30 10.90 12.92
N ASN A 59 15.03 10.07 11.93
CA ASN A 59 14.43 10.46 10.64
C ASN A 59 15.22 11.58 9.94
N VAL A 60 16.54 11.49 9.95
CA VAL A 60 17.36 12.41 9.19
C VAL A 60 17.28 12.05 7.71
N ASP A 61 16.62 12.89 6.97
CA ASP A 61 16.58 12.82 5.51
C ASP A 61 17.99 13.05 4.96
N THR A 62 18.63 11.98 4.49
CA THR A 62 20.04 11.97 4.12
C THR A 62 20.22 12.10 2.61
N ILE A 63 21.32 12.71 2.20
CA ILE A 63 21.86 12.63 0.83
C ILE A 63 23.22 11.95 0.94
N LEU A 64 23.36 10.80 0.31
CA LEU A 64 24.62 10.06 0.22
C LEU A 64 25.30 10.33 -1.12
N MET A 65 26.57 10.66 -1.09
CA MET A 65 27.38 10.91 -2.26
C MET A 65 28.66 10.07 -2.19
N LEU A 66 29.04 9.43 -3.28
CA LEU A 66 30.31 8.71 -3.41
C LEU A 66 31.24 9.43 -4.39
N ASN A 67 32.44 9.79 -3.90
CA ASN A 67 33.51 10.35 -4.70
C ASN A 67 34.63 9.33 -4.92
N GLY A 68 35.17 9.29 -6.13
CA GLY A 68 36.32 8.43 -6.48
C GLY A 68 37.64 8.92 -5.92
N PRO A 69 38.73 8.13 -6.11
CA PRO A 69 40.05 8.47 -5.63
C PRO A 69 40.62 9.80 -6.18
N ASN A 70 40.11 10.28 -7.31
CA ASN A 70 40.42 11.56 -7.91
C ASN A 70 39.54 12.74 -7.44
N GLY A 71 38.68 12.50 -6.44
CA GLY A 71 37.73 13.48 -5.90
C GLY A 71 36.50 13.76 -6.76
N ARG A 72 36.36 13.10 -7.92
CA ARG A 72 35.17 13.27 -8.78
C ARG A 72 33.98 12.50 -8.18
N ARG A 73 32.81 13.14 -8.20
CA ARG A 73 31.54 12.47 -7.83
C ARG A 73 31.23 11.36 -8.83
N LEU A 74 30.95 10.17 -8.30
CA LEU A 74 30.64 8.96 -9.04
C LEU A 74 29.15 8.57 -8.95
N ALA A 75 28.57 8.77 -7.78
CA ALA A 75 27.15 8.49 -7.52
C ALA A 75 26.62 9.42 -6.42
N GLU A 76 25.31 9.65 -6.42
CA GLU A 76 24.56 10.37 -5.40
C GLU A 76 23.18 9.77 -5.33
N ASN A 77 22.63 9.64 -4.12
CA ASN A 77 21.27 9.19 -3.89
C ASN A 77 20.76 9.88 -2.62
N ASP A 78 19.50 10.31 -2.60
CA ASP A 78 18.83 10.91 -1.45
C ASP A 78 17.79 9.97 -0.84
N ASP A 79 17.11 9.14 -1.62
CA ASP A 79 16.12 8.19 -1.16
C ASP A 79 16.38 6.79 -1.73
N VAL A 80 16.28 5.73 -0.90
CA VAL A 80 16.34 4.34 -1.36
C VAL A 80 15.12 4.01 -2.21
N ALA A 81 13.96 4.52 -1.80
CA ALA A 81 12.67 4.36 -2.46
C ALA A 81 11.78 5.57 -2.15
N PRO A 82 10.70 5.81 -2.90
CA PRO A 82 9.78 6.91 -2.62
C PRO A 82 9.28 6.91 -1.17
N GLY A 83 9.56 7.98 -0.43
CA GLY A 83 9.17 8.15 0.98
C GLY A 83 10.11 7.51 2.00
N VAL A 84 11.21 6.91 1.59
CA VAL A 84 12.26 6.36 2.47
C VAL A 84 13.42 7.34 2.53
N LEU A 85 13.61 8.00 3.68
CA LEU A 85 14.57 9.09 3.88
C LEU A 85 16.04 8.63 3.98
N SER A 86 16.30 7.32 3.94
CA SER A 86 17.65 6.76 3.86
C SER A 86 18.15 6.72 2.43
N SER A 87 19.44 6.87 2.24
CA SER A 87 20.09 6.87 0.94
C SER A 87 20.86 5.57 0.72
N ARG A 88 20.87 5.04 -0.51
CA ARG A 88 21.65 3.84 -0.88
C ARG A 88 22.44 4.06 -2.17
N ILE A 89 23.70 3.67 -2.17
CA ILE A 89 24.55 3.63 -3.36
C ILE A 89 25.15 2.23 -3.50
N VAL A 90 24.95 1.59 -4.65
CA VAL A 90 25.69 0.42 -5.10
C VAL A 90 26.70 0.86 -6.14
N HIS A 91 27.98 0.51 -5.98
CA HIS A 91 29.04 0.97 -6.88
C HIS A 91 30.08 -0.11 -7.16
N VAL A 92 30.50 -0.19 -8.43
CA VAL A 92 31.63 -1.02 -8.84
C VAL A 92 32.87 -0.13 -9.01
N ALA A 93 33.87 -0.37 -8.20
CA ALA A 93 35.11 0.41 -8.24
C ALA A 93 35.87 0.18 -9.56
N ALA A 94 35.96 1.19 -10.42
CA ALA A 94 36.69 1.09 -11.68
C ALA A 94 38.21 0.98 -11.46
N THR A 95 38.74 1.56 -10.39
CA THR A 95 40.16 1.58 -10.03
C THR A 95 40.34 1.32 -8.54
N ALA A 96 41.41 0.66 -8.16
CA ALA A 96 41.79 0.54 -6.75
C ALA A 96 42.16 1.93 -6.18
N GLY A 97 41.73 2.19 -4.95
CA GLY A 97 42.05 3.44 -4.26
C GLY A 97 41.11 3.78 -3.12
N ARG A 98 41.33 4.97 -2.58
CA ARG A 98 40.51 5.51 -1.48
C ARG A 98 39.37 6.34 -2.02
N TYR A 99 38.16 5.82 -1.83
CA TYR A 99 36.89 6.47 -2.14
C TYR A 99 36.41 7.26 -0.94
N THR A 100 35.57 8.24 -1.17
CA THR A 100 35.04 9.09 -0.11
C THR A 100 33.52 9.11 -0.18
N ALA A 101 32.88 8.53 0.83
CA ALA A 101 31.45 8.69 1.05
C ALA A 101 31.20 9.99 1.83
N VAL A 102 30.27 10.80 1.32
CA VAL A 102 29.86 12.08 1.95
C VAL A 102 28.37 11.99 2.22
N VAL A 103 27.98 12.17 3.49
CA VAL A 103 26.58 12.23 3.91
C VAL A 103 26.24 13.67 4.24
N SER A 104 25.11 14.17 3.73
CA SER A 104 24.53 15.47 4.05
C SER A 104 23.02 15.34 4.24
N GLY A 105 22.35 16.36 4.80
CA GLY A 105 20.89 16.33 4.97
C GLY A 105 20.16 17.02 3.84
N TYR A 106 19.13 16.39 3.29
CA TYR A 106 18.20 16.99 2.35
C TYR A 106 17.46 18.17 3.01
N GLY A 107 17.26 19.26 2.28
CA GLY A 107 16.63 20.47 2.85
C GLY A 107 17.31 21.04 4.08
N GLY A 108 18.51 20.58 4.44
CA GLY A 108 19.24 20.98 5.65
C GLY A 108 18.89 20.17 6.89
N ALA A 109 18.36 18.94 6.70
CA ALA A 109 18.10 17.96 7.77
C ALA A 109 19.34 17.70 8.62
N ARG A 110 19.16 17.44 9.92
CA ARG A 110 20.23 17.32 10.91
C ARG A 110 19.89 16.25 11.93
N GLY A 111 20.91 15.59 12.46
CA GLY A 111 20.80 14.56 13.47
C GLY A 111 21.83 13.44 13.29
N PRO A 112 21.79 12.43 14.14
CA PRO A 112 22.65 11.26 14.07
C PRO A 112 22.19 10.35 12.93
N PHE A 113 23.15 9.66 12.32
CA PHE A 113 22.93 8.63 11.33
C PHE A 113 24.06 7.59 11.38
N ASP A 114 23.80 6.43 10.85
CA ASP A 114 24.79 5.40 10.58
C ASP A 114 25.01 5.24 9.08
N LEU A 115 26.24 4.99 8.66
CA LEU A 115 26.59 4.58 7.31
C LEU A 115 27.02 3.11 7.36
N HIS A 116 26.22 2.24 6.75
CA HIS A 116 26.56 0.84 6.57
C HIS A 116 27.38 0.70 5.29
N VAL A 117 28.54 0.05 5.41
CA VAL A 117 29.44 -0.25 4.31
C VAL A 117 29.53 -1.77 4.14
N VAL A 118 28.88 -2.29 3.11
CA VAL A 118 28.91 -3.71 2.74
C VAL A 118 29.84 -3.89 1.54
N TYR A 119 30.88 -4.70 1.70
CA TYR A 119 31.79 -5.03 0.60
C TYR A 119 31.22 -6.19 -0.24
N GLY A 120 30.35 -5.87 -1.15
CA GLY A 120 29.61 -6.77 -2.01
C GLY A 120 28.20 -6.24 -2.31
N LEU A 121 27.37 -7.13 -2.82
CA LEU A 121 25.94 -6.91 -3.00
C LEU A 121 25.19 -7.40 -1.76
N ASP A 122 24.22 -6.65 -1.34
CA ASP A 122 23.23 -7.07 -0.34
C ASP A 122 22.12 -7.84 -1.06
N ALA A 123 22.44 -9.09 -1.41
CA ALA A 123 21.60 -9.93 -2.26
C ALA A 123 20.74 -10.93 -1.44
N ASP A 124 20.62 -10.75 -0.13
CA ASP A 124 19.91 -11.64 0.80
C ASP A 124 20.30 -13.12 0.67
N LEU A 125 21.54 -13.38 0.26
CA LEU A 125 22.06 -14.72 0.09
C LEU A 125 22.57 -15.30 1.41
N SER A 126 22.26 -16.57 1.67
CA SER A 126 22.81 -17.29 2.83
C SER A 126 24.34 -17.45 2.74
N ARG A 127 24.97 -17.82 3.86
CA ARG A 127 26.42 -18.10 3.90
C ARG A 127 26.80 -19.29 3.03
N GLU A 128 25.86 -20.17 2.72
CA GLU A 128 26.05 -21.41 1.93
C GLU A 128 25.81 -21.17 0.44
N ALA A 129 25.38 -19.98 0.06
CA ALA A 129 25.12 -19.60 -1.32
C ALA A 129 26.41 -19.68 -2.17
N ARG A 130 26.31 -20.29 -3.33
CA ARG A 130 27.38 -20.36 -4.34
C ARG A 130 27.11 -19.32 -5.43
N ARG A 131 27.89 -18.25 -5.46
CA ARG A 131 27.81 -17.24 -6.52
C ARG A 131 28.22 -17.83 -7.86
N ILE A 132 27.38 -17.56 -8.88
CA ILE A 132 27.64 -17.96 -10.28
C ILE A 132 28.28 -16.80 -11.01
N ARG A 133 27.70 -15.59 -10.86
CA ARG A 133 28.15 -14.38 -11.57
C ARG A 133 27.62 -13.11 -10.88
N ASP A 134 28.46 -12.08 -10.87
CA ASP A 134 28.05 -10.71 -10.64
C ASP A 134 28.55 -9.89 -11.85
N GLU A 135 27.66 -9.25 -12.58
CA GLU A 135 27.99 -8.55 -13.83
C GLU A 135 27.25 -7.22 -13.97
N ARG A 136 27.95 -6.19 -14.39
CA ARG A 136 27.31 -4.93 -14.78
C ARG A 136 26.68 -5.06 -16.16
N VAL A 137 25.38 -4.78 -16.22
CA VAL A 137 24.55 -4.79 -17.42
C VAL A 137 24.22 -3.36 -17.80
N SER A 138 24.38 -3.03 -19.09
CA SER A 138 23.95 -1.73 -19.63
C SER A 138 22.87 -1.95 -20.67
N LEU A 139 21.70 -1.40 -20.44
CA LEU A 139 20.59 -1.39 -21.39
C LEU A 139 20.45 -0.02 -22.03
N ASN A 140 20.06 0.01 -23.28
CA ASN A 140 19.85 1.22 -24.05
C ASN A 140 18.77 0.99 -25.12
N ARG A 141 18.40 2.03 -25.87
CA ARG A 141 17.34 1.95 -26.88
C ARG A 141 17.54 0.92 -28.00
N THR A 142 18.76 0.42 -28.18
CA THR A 142 19.11 -0.61 -29.18
C THR A 142 19.39 -1.97 -28.58
N ARG A 143 19.68 -2.03 -27.27
CA ARG A 143 19.83 -3.21 -26.46
C ARG A 143 18.88 -3.12 -25.28
N THR A 144 17.68 -3.60 -25.45
CA THR A 144 16.59 -3.52 -24.43
C THR A 144 16.59 -4.70 -23.47
N GLU A 145 17.40 -5.75 -23.74
CA GLU A 145 17.51 -6.93 -22.91
C GLU A 145 18.94 -7.51 -22.91
N ALA A 146 19.23 -8.33 -21.91
CA ALA A 146 20.45 -9.10 -21.81
C ALA A 146 20.08 -10.56 -21.45
N ARG A 147 20.68 -11.54 -22.15
CA ARG A 147 20.36 -12.95 -22.01
C ARG A 147 21.54 -13.74 -21.47
N TYR A 148 21.28 -14.61 -20.51
CA TYR A 148 22.29 -15.38 -19.80
C TYR A 148 21.91 -16.86 -19.74
N PRO A 149 22.70 -17.74 -20.37
CA PRO A 149 22.54 -19.19 -20.17
C PRO A 149 22.96 -19.56 -18.75
N VAL A 150 22.14 -20.37 -18.08
CA VAL A 150 22.36 -20.88 -16.73
C VAL A 150 22.19 -22.40 -16.74
N ASP A 151 23.20 -23.12 -16.27
CA ASP A 151 23.11 -24.56 -16.09
C ASP A 151 22.86 -24.86 -14.61
N LEU A 152 21.74 -25.52 -14.29
CA LEU A 152 21.35 -25.91 -12.94
C LEU A 152 21.30 -27.43 -12.78
N ALA A 153 21.70 -27.90 -11.61
CA ALA A 153 21.48 -29.31 -11.22
C ALA A 153 20.03 -29.47 -10.71
N ALA A 154 19.57 -30.74 -10.67
CA ALA A 154 18.29 -31.02 -10.02
C ALA A 154 18.31 -30.59 -8.56
N SER A 155 17.24 -29.93 -8.10
CA SER A 155 17.08 -29.38 -6.76
C SER A 155 17.97 -28.17 -6.44
N ASP A 156 18.78 -27.64 -7.39
CA ASP A 156 19.40 -26.33 -7.20
C ASP A 156 18.35 -25.26 -7.02
N THR A 157 18.48 -24.44 -5.98
CA THR A 157 17.68 -23.21 -5.83
C THR A 157 18.48 -22.04 -6.40
N PHE A 158 18.07 -21.58 -7.57
CA PHE A 158 18.67 -20.47 -8.30
C PHE A 158 18.12 -19.13 -7.80
N VAL A 159 19.01 -18.17 -7.57
CA VAL A 159 18.68 -16.80 -7.18
C VAL A 159 19.29 -15.85 -8.20
N ALA A 160 18.46 -15.04 -8.82
CA ALA A 160 18.87 -13.94 -9.69
C ALA A 160 18.33 -12.63 -9.14
N THR A 161 19.21 -11.64 -8.94
CA THR A 161 18.83 -10.33 -8.37
C THR A 161 19.45 -9.20 -9.18
N THR A 162 18.68 -8.14 -9.44
CA THR A 162 19.19 -6.92 -10.04
C THR A 162 19.46 -5.86 -8.98
N PHE A 163 20.42 -4.97 -9.25
CA PHE A 163 20.73 -3.80 -8.42
C PHE A 163 20.94 -2.61 -9.33
N ALA A 164 19.98 -1.73 -9.44
CA ALA A 164 20.03 -0.54 -10.28
C ALA A 164 21.20 0.36 -9.89
N LEU A 165 21.96 0.80 -10.89
CA LEU A 165 23.02 1.82 -10.78
C LEU A 165 22.55 3.16 -11.37
N THR A 166 21.47 3.15 -12.13
CA THR A 166 20.79 4.32 -12.67
C THR A 166 19.54 4.57 -11.83
N GLU A 167 19.38 5.79 -11.38
CA GLU A 167 18.24 6.23 -10.59
C GLU A 167 16.91 5.91 -11.30
N ASN A 168 15.93 5.42 -10.53
CA ASN A 168 14.60 5.04 -11.02
C ASN A 168 14.61 4.03 -12.20
N LEU A 169 15.66 3.21 -12.31
CA LEU A 169 15.68 2.14 -13.29
C LEU A 169 14.86 0.96 -12.76
N ASP A 170 13.74 0.76 -13.39
CA ASP A 170 12.82 -0.33 -13.12
C ASP A 170 13.24 -1.54 -13.95
N THR A 171 13.73 -2.59 -13.27
CA THR A 171 14.29 -3.78 -13.91
C THR A 171 13.27 -4.91 -13.96
N THR A 172 13.44 -5.85 -14.90
CA THR A 172 12.66 -7.07 -14.97
C THR A 172 13.55 -8.29 -15.19
N LEU A 173 13.18 -9.41 -14.60
CA LEU A 173 13.84 -10.71 -14.80
C LEU A 173 12.83 -11.74 -15.31
N THR A 174 13.22 -12.56 -16.29
CA THR A 174 12.44 -13.70 -16.77
C THR A 174 13.34 -14.91 -16.93
N LEU A 175 12.99 -16.02 -16.30
CA LEU A 175 13.69 -17.30 -16.44
C LEU A 175 12.92 -18.20 -17.42
N LEU A 176 13.61 -18.70 -18.44
CA LEU A 176 13.06 -19.53 -19.50
C LEU A 176 13.64 -20.95 -19.43
N ASP A 177 12.84 -21.94 -19.80
CA ASP A 177 13.34 -23.30 -20.07
C ASP A 177 14.05 -23.40 -21.45
N ALA A 178 14.56 -24.59 -21.77
CA ALA A 178 15.22 -24.86 -23.06
C ALA A 178 14.32 -24.68 -24.29
N ASN A 179 12.98 -24.66 -24.12
CA ASN A 179 12.01 -24.49 -25.19
C ASN A 179 11.52 -23.03 -25.29
N GLY A 180 11.99 -22.16 -24.40
CA GLY A 180 11.57 -20.76 -24.31
C GLY A 180 10.28 -20.54 -23.52
N ALA A 181 9.81 -21.54 -22.76
CA ALA A 181 8.68 -21.35 -21.86
C ALA A 181 9.12 -20.61 -20.58
N ILE A 182 8.30 -19.69 -20.12
CA ILE A 182 8.55 -18.91 -18.90
C ILE A 182 8.39 -19.84 -17.68
N LEU A 183 9.41 -19.90 -16.84
CA LEU A 183 9.43 -20.66 -15.59
C LEU A 183 9.24 -19.77 -14.36
N ALA A 184 9.78 -18.55 -14.40
CA ALA A 184 9.65 -17.54 -13.37
C ALA A 184 9.84 -16.14 -13.97
N GLN A 185 9.19 -15.16 -13.39
CA GLN A 185 9.30 -13.76 -13.78
C GLN A 185 9.18 -12.87 -12.54
N SER A 186 9.87 -11.75 -12.54
CA SER A 186 9.79 -10.74 -11.49
C SER A 186 10.13 -9.36 -12.08
N ASP A 187 9.42 -8.34 -11.62
CA ASP A 187 9.71 -6.93 -11.87
C ASP A 187 10.13 -6.19 -10.59
N ASP A 188 9.64 -6.61 -9.43
CA ASP A 188 10.01 -6.06 -8.13
C ASP A 188 10.40 -7.16 -7.15
N ARG A 189 11.38 -6.88 -6.27
CA ARG A 189 11.80 -7.82 -5.22
C ARG A 189 11.08 -7.61 -3.88
N GLY A 190 10.17 -6.65 -3.79
CA GLY A 190 9.37 -6.37 -2.60
C GLY A 190 10.11 -5.66 -1.46
N ASP A 191 11.27 -5.04 -1.72
CA ASP A 191 12.03 -4.26 -0.73
C ASP A 191 11.83 -2.74 -0.88
N GLY A 192 10.76 -2.34 -1.60
CA GLY A 192 10.46 -0.94 -1.92
C GLY A 192 11.31 -0.37 -3.05
N THR A 193 12.28 -1.12 -3.59
CA THR A 193 13.06 -0.73 -4.76
C THR A 193 12.45 -1.31 -6.04
N LEU A 194 12.75 -0.70 -7.19
CA LEU A 194 12.40 -1.19 -8.53
C LEU A 194 13.40 -2.26 -9.04
N ASN A 195 14.05 -2.98 -8.11
CA ASN A 195 14.94 -4.09 -8.45
C ASN A 195 14.14 -5.39 -8.49
N SER A 196 14.54 -6.30 -9.38
CA SER A 196 13.88 -7.60 -9.55
C SER A 196 14.64 -8.72 -8.86
N GLN A 197 13.93 -9.75 -8.36
CA GLN A 197 14.54 -10.97 -7.87
C GLN A 197 13.73 -12.20 -8.29
N ILE A 198 14.40 -13.20 -8.85
CA ILE A 198 13.84 -14.53 -9.08
C ILE A 198 14.52 -15.52 -8.13
N ILE A 199 13.72 -16.34 -7.44
CA ILE A 199 14.16 -17.53 -6.72
C ILE A 199 13.43 -18.72 -7.36
N TYR A 200 14.18 -19.65 -7.94
CA TYR A 200 13.63 -20.80 -8.67
C TYR A 200 14.33 -22.11 -8.29
N GLN A 201 13.56 -23.13 -7.90
CA GLN A 201 14.09 -24.45 -7.64
C GLN A 201 13.97 -25.33 -8.90
N ALA A 202 15.12 -25.82 -9.40
CA ALA A 202 15.14 -26.64 -10.60
C ALA A 202 14.60 -28.05 -10.29
N ALA A 203 13.48 -28.43 -10.90
CA ALA A 203 12.87 -29.74 -10.73
C ALA A 203 13.77 -30.86 -11.34
N ALA A 204 14.55 -30.55 -12.37
CA ALA A 204 15.49 -31.43 -13.04
C ALA A 204 16.73 -30.66 -13.47
N ALA A 205 17.84 -31.37 -13.62
CA ALA A 205 19.06 -30.79 -14.20
C ALA A 205 18.80 -30.37 -15.64
N GLY A 206 19.26 -29.18 -16.01
CA GLY A 206 19.02 -28.64 -17.34
C GLY A 206 19.72 -27.32 -17.61
N ARG A 207 19.56 -26.85 -18.85
CA ARG A 207 19.99 -25.54 -19.30
C ARG A 207 18.81 -24.62 -19.39
N PHE A 208 18.94 -23.46 -18.75
CA PHE A 208 17.95 -22.40 -18.65
C PHE A 208 18.52 -21.13 -19.28
N GLU A 209 17.64 -20.18 -19.59
CA GLU A 209 18.05 -18.85 -20.05
C GLU A 209 17.39 -17.79 -19.17
N LEU A 210 18.20 -16.95 -18.52
CA LEU A 210 17.71 -15.77 -17.82
C LEU A 210 17.74 -14.58 -18.76
N VAL A 211 16.61 -13.86 -18.84
CA VAL A 211 16.46 -12.60 -19.56
C VAL A 211 16.35 -11.47 -18.55
N ALA A 212 17.25 -10.50 -18.60
CA ALA A 212 17.18 -9.29 -17.80
C ALA A 212 16.85 -8.10 -18.71
N SER A 213 15.81 -7.33 -18.35
CA SER A 213 15.29 -6.21 -19.12
C SER A 213 14.86 -5.09 -18.17
N THR A 214 14.03 -4.16 -18.67
CA THR A 214 13.35 -3.12 -17.89
C THR A 214 11.87 -3.18 -18.13
N TYR A 215 11.08 -2.71 -17.16
CA TYR A 215 9.62 -2.67 -17.26
C TYR A 215 9.18 -1.95 -18.53
N GLY A 216 8.26 -2.56 -19.28
CA GLY A 216 7.82 -2.08 -20.59
C GLY A 216 8.92 -2.01 -21.66
N ALA A 217 10.12 -2.61 -21.44
CA ALA A 217 11.29 -2.58 -22.34
C ALA A 217 11.72 -1.15 -22.79
N ALA A 218 11.37 -0.12 -22.04
CA ALA A 218 11.60 1.28 -22.38
C ALA A 218 12.72 1.94 -21.56
N GLY A 219 13.12 1.34 -20.44
CA GLY A 219 14.16 1.86 -19.55
C GLY A 219 15.54 1.85 -20.19
N VAL A 220 16.34 2.85 -19.87
CA VAL A 220 17.75 2.99 -20.30
C VAL A 220 18.60 3.23 -19.06
N GLY A 221 19.56 2.36 -18.82
CA GLY A 221 20.42 2.49 -17.65
C GLY A 221 21.31 1.29 -17.40
N ASP A 222 22.01 1.36 -16.30
CA ASP A 222 22.95 0.35 -15.82
C ASP A 222 22.45 -0.28 -14.53
N PHE A 223 22.62 -1.57 -14.39
CA PHE A 223 22.42 -2.31 -13.15
C PHE A 223 23.48 -3.42 -12.98
N ILE A 224 23.61 -3.95 -11.76
CA ILE A 224 24.35 -5.19 -11.52
C ILE A 224 23.36 -6.32 -11.51
N LEU A 225 23.65 -7.39 -12.26
CA LEU A 225 22.97 -8.67 -12.21
C LEU A 225 23.79 -9.62 -11.35
N SER A 226 23.22 -10.12 -10.26
CA SER A 226 23.80 -11.15 -9.39
C SER A 226 23.10 -12.48 -9.63
N LEU A 227 23.87 -13.54 -9.91
CA LEU A 227 23.38 -14.90 -10.10
C LEU A 227 24.04 -15.81 -9.09
N ALA A 228 23.26 -16.62 -8.39
CA ALA A 228 23.74 -17.58 -7.40
C ALA A 228 22.86 -18.85 -7.37
N THR A 229 23.38 -19.92 -6.74
CA THR A 229 22.53 -20.97 -6.15
C THR A 229 22.64 -20.87 -4.64
N ASP A 230 21.49 -20.93 -3.96
CA ASP A 230 21.42 -20.84 -2.51
C ASP A 230 20.49 -21.94 -1.96
N PRO A 231 21.02 -22.94 -1.25
CA PRO A 231 20.23 -24.05 -0.73
C PRO A 231 19.24 -23.63 0.36
N ASN A 232 19.44 -22.44 0.96
CA ASN A 232 18.57 -21.89 1.99
C ASN A 232 17.56 -20.88 1.45
N ALA A 233 17.69 -20.46 0.18
CA ALA A 233 16.67 -19.62 -0.43
C ALA A 233 15.38 -20.43 -0.65
N ARG A 234 14.25 -19.80 -0.37
CA ARG A 234 12.95 -20.44 -0.55
C ARG A 234 12.38 -20.05 -1.90
N ALA A 235 12.33 -21.00 -2.82
CA ALA A 235 11.65 -20.81 -4.10
C ALA A 235 10.14 -20.65 -3.86
N PRO A 236 9.46 -19.75 -4.60
CA PRO A 236 8.02 -19.66 -4.60
C PRO A 236 7.37 -21.00 -4.97
N PHE A 237 6.13 -21.16 -4.57
CA PHE A 237 5.34 -22.35 -4.88
C PHE A 237 5.15 -22.51 -6.41
N ASN A 238 5.45 -23.69 -6.93
CA ASN A 238 5.28 -23.98 -8.35
C ASN A 238 3.87 -24.53 -8.62
N PHE A 239 2.95 -23.69 -9.02
CA PHE A 239 1.56 -24.06 -9.35
C PHE A 239 1.45 -25.10 -10.47
N ALA A 240 2.44 -25.17 -11.37
CA ALA A 240 2.45 -26.17 -12.45
C ALA A 240 2.69 -27.60 -11.97
N THR A 241 3.17 -27.78 -10.73
CA THR A 241 3.41 -29.11 -10.14
C THR A 241 2.21 -29.66 -9.39
N VAL A 242 1.13 -28.88 -9.25
CA VAL A 242 -0.07 -29.34 -8.56
C VAL A 242 -0.81 -30.38 -9.42
N GLU A 243 -0.90 -31.60 -8.88
CA GLU A 243 -1.65 -32.67 -9.54
C GLU A 243 -3.16 -32.36 -9.52
N GLY A 244 -3.81 -32.43 -10.67
CA GLY A 244 -5.24 -32.14 -10.78
C GLY A 244 -5.79 -32.45 -12.17
N GLN A 245 -7.10 -32.59 -12.25
CA GLN A 245 -7.80 -32.72 -13.52
C GLN A 245 -8.19 -31.33 -14.02
N GLN A 246 -7.64 -30.91 -15.16
CA GLN A 246 -8.06 -29.66 -15.80
C GLN A 246 -9.55 -29.69 -16.14
N ILE A 247 -10.29 -28.71 -15.65
CA ILE A 247 -11.73 -28.53 -15.91
C ILE A 247 -11.93 -27.60 -17.11
N ALA A 248 -11.17 -26.50 -17.15
CA ALA A 248 -11.24 -25.49 -18.20
C ALA A 248 -9.89 -24.82 -18.41
N ALA A 249 -9.68 -24.29 -19.62
CA ALA A 249 -8.61 -23.36 -19.92
C ALA A 249 -9.15 -22.28 -20.87
N HIS A 250 -8.80 -21.03 -20.58
CA HIS A 250 -9.21 -19.89 -21.37
C HIS A 250 -8.00 -19.04 -21.68
N GLU A 251 -7.95 -18.51 -22.89
CA GLU A 251 -6.99 -17.49 -23.30
C GLU A 251 -7.76 -16.28 -23.84
N GLY A 252 -7.22 -15.10 -23.64
CA GLY A 252 -7.90 -13.88 -24.07
C GLY A 252 -7.07 -12.64 -23.79
N GLN A 253 -7.73 -11.51 -23.80
CA GLN A 253 -7.11 -10.22 -23.50
C GLN A 253 -8.00 -9.42 -22.55
N ILE A 254 -7.36 -8.68 -21.66
CA ILE A 254 -7.93 -7.57 -20.89
C ILE A 254 -7.52 -6.28 -21.59
N THR A 255 -8.52 -5.43 -21.85
CA THR A 255 -8.34 -4.15 -22.54
C THR A 255 -9.10 -3.05 -21.80
N ASN A 256 -8.86 -1.79 -22.15
CA ASN A 256 -9.61 -0.68 -21.55
C ASN A 256 -11.11 -0.74 -21.81
N ASP A 257 -11.53 -1.29 -22.96
CA ASP A 257 -12.94 -1.46 -23.30
C ASP A 257 -13.56 -2.73 -22.68
N GLN A 258 -12.74 -3.70 -22.30
CA GLN A 258 -13.13 -4.94 -21.64
C GLN A 258 -12.15 -5.23 -20.47
N PRO A 259 -12.28 -4.51 -19.36
CA PRO A 259 -11.38 -4.65 -18.22
C PRO A 259 -11.62 -5.91 -17.38
N THR A 260 -12.71 -6.62 -17.66
CA THR A 260 -13.14 -7.82 -16.93
C THR A 260 -13.62 -8.89 -17.89
N ARG A 261 -13.36 -10.15 -17.57
CA ARG A 261 -13.86 -11.35 -18.28
C ARG A 261 -14.46 -12.31 -17.26
N GLU A 262 -15.64 -12.85 -17.57
CA GLU A 262 -16.37 -13.77 -16.71
C GLU A 262 -16.47 -15.16 -17.35
N PHE A 263 -16.31 -16.20 -16.51
CA PHE A 263 -16.34 -17.60 -16.90
C PHE A 263 -17.24 -18.38 -15.94
N PRO A 264 -18.44 -18.80 -16.37
CA PRO A 264 -19.31 -19.62 -15.52
C PRO A 264 -18.73 -21.02 -15.33
N VAL A 265 -18.67 -21.47 -14.08
CA VAL A 265 -18.13 -22.76 -13.66
C VAL A 265 -19.16 -23.50 -12.81
N ARG A 266 -19.47 -24.74 -13.18
CA ARG A 266 -20.37 -25.57 -12.39
C ARG A 266 -19.58 -26.43 -11.41
N LEU A 267 -19.82 -26.24 -10.12
CA LEU A 267 -19.17 -26.98 -9.04
C LEU A 267 -20.18 -27.84 -8.28
N VAL A 268 -19.69 -28.95 -7.73
CA VAL A 268 -20.47 -29.78 -6.78
C VAL A 268 -19.98 -29.50 -5.36
N ALA A 269 -20.85 -29.68 -4.37
CA ALA A 269 -20.48 -29.50 -2.97
C ALA A 269 -19.30 -30.42 -2.58
N GLY A 270 -18.29 -29.86 -1.93
CA GLY A 270 -17.04 -30.54 -1.56
C GLY A 270 -15.98 -30.62 -2.67
N GLN A 271 -16.27 -30.15 -3.88
CA GLN A 271 -15.28 -30.08 -4.95
C GLN A 271 -14.27 -28.97 -4.67
N THR A 272 -12.99 -29.29 -4.75
CA THR A 272 -11.92 -28.31 -4.65
C THR A 272 -11.39 -27.97 -6.04
N ILE A 273 -11.25 -26.69 -6.32
CA ILE A 273 -10.68 -26.15 -7.55
C ILE A 273 -9.42 -25.34 -7.23
N LEU A 274 -8.49 -25.36 -8.17
CA LEU A 274 -7.35 -24.44 -8.29
C LEU A 274 -7.56 -23.60 -9.55
N ALA A 275 -7.64 -22.28 -9.41
CA ALA A 275 -7.64 -21.32 -10.50
C ALA A 275 -6.28 -20.63 -10.56
N VAL A 276 -5.67 -20.56 -11.74
CA VAL A 276 -4.38 -19.91 -11.99
C VAL A 276 -4.53 -19.02 -13.22
N ALA A 277 -4.25 -17.73 -13.09
CA ALA A 277 -4.21 -16.77 -14.17
C ALA A 277 -2.78 -16.26 -14.36
N ASP A 278 -2.25 -16.50 -15.55
CA ASP A 278 -0.95 -15.99 -15.97
C ASP A 278 -1.13 -14.89 -17.02
N ALA A 279 -0.47 -13.75 -16.83
CA ALA A 279 -0.30 -12.77 -17.89
C ALA A 279 0.62 -13.35 -18.98
N THR A 280 0.23 -13.23 -20.26
CA THR A 280 0.96 -13.78 -21.40
C THR A 280 1.55 -12.70 -22.30
N SER A 281 1.14 -11.46 -22.13
CA SER A 281 1.66 -10.30 -22.87
C SER A 281 1.17 -8.98 -22.24
N GLY A 282 1.84 -7.88 -22.57
CA GLY A 282 1.51 -6.55 -22.04
C GLY A 282 2.03 -6.34 -20.63
N ASP A 283 1.37 -5.47 -19.91
CA ASP A 283 1.62 -5.10 -18.51
C ASP A 283 0.46 -5.54 -17.60
N LEU A 284 -0.25 -6.60 -18.00
CA LEU A 284 -1.43 -7.06 -17.27
C LEU A 284 -1.07 -7.53 -15.86
N ASP A 285 -1.75 -6.95 -14.90
CA ASP A 285 -1.78 -7.30 -13.50
C ASP A 285 -3.16 -7.94 -13.21
N PRO A 286 -3.27 -9.29 -13.26
CA PRO A 286 -4.56 -9.97 -13.23
C PRO A 286 -5.06 -10.17 -11.82
N VAL A 287 -6.35 -9.97 -11.59
CA VAL A 287 -7.06 -10.32 -10.36
C VAL A 287 -8.07 -11.41 -10.67
N LEU A 288 -8.06 -12.49 -9.88
CA LEU A 288 -9.06 -13.56 -9.92
C LEU A 288 -10.05 -13.40 -8.78
N THR A 289 -11.34 -13.41 -9.10
CA THR A 289 -12.44 -13.47 -8.12
C THR A 289 -13.37 -14.63 -8.46
N LEU A 290 -13.75 -15.42 -7.47
CA LEU A 290 -14.80 -16.43 -7.60
C LEU A 290 -16.06 -15.95 -6.89
N ASN A 291 -17.12 -15.76 -7.66
CA ASN A 291 -18.43 -15.39 -7.14
C ASN A 291 -19.35 -16.63 -7.03
N ASP A 292 -20.15 -16.71 -5.99
CA ASP A 292 -21.16 -17.76 -5.83
C ASP A 292 -22.37 -17.53 -6.75
N ALA A 293 -23.41 -18.39 -6.63
CA ALA A 293 -24.60 -18.32 -7.46
C ALA A 293 -25.44 -17.04 -7.22
N GLU A 294 -25.29 -16.42 -6.08
CA GLU A 294 -25.94 -15.17 -5.66
C GLU A 294 -25.10 -13.94 -6.09
N GLY A 295 -23.89 -14.14 -6.63
CA GLY A 295 -22.99 -13.08 -7.08
C GLY A 295 -22.06 -12.52 -6.00
N TYR A 296 -21.96 -13.20 -4.84
CA TYR A 296 -21.04 -12.78 -3.80
C TYR A 296 -19.66 -13.41 -3.95
N PRO A 297 -18.58 -12.64 -3.73
CA PRO A 297 -17.23 -13.18 -3.78
C PRO A 297 -17.01 -14.19 -2.65
N VAL A 298 -16.44 -15.33 -2.98
CA VAL A 298 -16.09 -16.42 -2.06
C VAL A 298 -14.60 -16.76 -2.08
N ALA A 299 -13.86 -16.27 -3.05
CA ALA A 299 -12.40 -16.28 -3.11
C ALA A 299 -11.91 -15.15 -4.01
N ILE A 300 -10.81 -14.56 -3.66
CA ILE A 300 -10.12 -13.54 -4.46
C ILE A 300 -8.60 -13.68 -4.28
N ASN A 301 -7.86 -13.37 -5.33
CA ASN A 301 -6.42 -13.22 -5.28
C ASN A 301 -5.97 -12.29 -6.40
N ASP A 302 -5.04 -11.38 -6.09
CA ASP A 302 -4.36 -10.50 -7.04
C ASP A 302 -2.91 -10.94 -7.26
N ASP A 303 -2.24 -11.41 -6.21
CA ASP A 303 -0.86 -11.88 -6.25
C ASP A 303 -0.73 -13.27 -5.65
N ARG A 304 -0.22 -14.22 -6.41
CA ARG A 304 -0.03 -15.60 -5.95
C ARG A 304 1.24 -15.81 -5.10
N GLY A 305 2.02 -14.75 -4.86
CA GLY A 305 3.17 -14.77 -3.94
C GLY A 305 4.45 -15.42 -4.50
N ASP A 306 4.59 -15.54 -5.80
CA ASP A 306 5.79 -16.07 -6.46
C ASP A 306 6.71 -14.96 -7.03
N GLY A 307 6.45 -13.70 -6.66
CA GLY A 307 7.16 -12.53 -7.16
C GLY A 307 6.69 -12.06 -8.54
N SER A 308 5.64 -12.68 -9.09
CA SER A 308 4.93 -12.20 -10.26
C SER A 308 3.63 -11.53 -9.84
N LEU A 309 3.08 -10.66 -10.70
CA LEU A 309 1.75 -10.09 -10.53
C LEU A 309 0.63 -11.08 -10.95
N ASN A 310 0.93 -12.36 -11.11
CA ASN A 310 -0.05 -13.36 -11.52
C ASN A 310 -0.90 -13.83 -10.33
N SER A 311 -2.15 -14.20 -10.59
CA SER A 311 -3.11 -14.59 -9.56
C SER A 311 -3.31 -16.11 -9.49
N ALA A 312 -3.50 -16.64 -8.29
CA ALA A 312 -3.98 -18.00 -8.09
C ALA A 312 -4.67 -18.17 -6.75
N PHE A 313 -5.73 -18.98 -6.71
CA PHE A 313 -6.33 -19.44 -5.47
C PHE A 313 -6.84 -20.88 -5.57
N ALA A 314 -6.98 -21.55 -4.43
CA ALA A 314 -7.72 -22.81 -4.31
C ALA A 314 -8.97 -22.57 -3.45
N TYR A 315 -10.09 -23.19 -3.85
CA TYR A 315 -11.36 -23.06 -3.16
C TYR A 315 -12.14 -24.37 -3.14
N THR A 316 -12.70 -24.74 -1.98
CA THR A 316 -13.60 -25.89 -1.84
C THR A 316 -15.04 -25.41 -1.85
N ALA A 317 -15.81 -25.80 -2.87
CA ALA A 317 -17.20 -25.41 -3.02
C ALA A 317 -18.06 -25.95 -1.87
N ARG A 318 -18.77 -25.08 -1.18
CA ARG A 318 -19.63 -25.44 -0.04
C ARG A 318 -20.97 -25.98 -0.49
N THR A 319 -21.50 -25.42 -1.56
CA THR A 319 -22.77 -25.77 -2.17
C THR A 319 -22.57 -26.13 -3.62
N ALA A 320 -23.41 -27.02 -4.14
CA ALA A 320 -23.46 -27.27 -5.56
C ALA A 320 -24.16 -26.09 -6.26
N GLY A 321 -23.59 -25.61 -7.37
CA GLY A 321 -24.16 -24.47 -8.09
C GLY A 321 -23.32 -24.04 -9.29
N THR A 322 -23.77 -22.97 -9.94
CA THR A 322 -22.99 -22.27 -10.95
C THR A 322 -22.30 -21.10 -10.25
N TYR A 323 -21.00 -21.13 -10.21
CA TYR A 323 -20.13 -20.05 -9.76
C TYR A 323 -19.67 -19.25 -10.98
N THR A 324 -19.29 -18.01 -10.79
CA THR A 324 -18.70 -17.18 -11.84
C THR A 324 -17.26 -16.86 -11.44
N LEU A 325 -16.30 -17.38 -12.23
CA LEU A 325 -14.90 -16.99 -12.11
C LEU A 325 -14.70 -15.71 -12.94
N GLU A 326 -14.36 -14.64 -12.27
CA GLU A 326 -14.05 -13.35 -12.87
C GLU A 326 -12.54 -13.15 -12.94
N LEU A 327 -12.03 -12.75 -14.10
CA LEU A 327 -10.66 -12.26 -14.27
C LEU A 327 -10.74 -10.79 -14.67
N SER A 328 -10.18 -9.96 -13.84
CA SER A 328 -10.08 -8.52 -14.05
C SER A 328 -8.62 -8.07 -13.97
N ARG A 329 -8.38 -6.78 -14.09
CA ARG A 329 -7.10 -6.16 -13.78
C ARG A 329 -7.14 -5.53 -12.40
N TYR A 330 -5.99 -5.34 -11.77
CA TYR A 330 -5.90 -4.62 -10.49
C TYR A 330 -6.53 -3.23 -10.62
N ALA A 331 -7.47 -2.90 -9.72
CA ALA A 331 -8.38 -1.77 -9.87
C ALA A 331 -7.71 -0.39 -9.96
N GLN A 332 -6.50 -0.25 -9.42
CA GLN A 332 -5.73 1.00 -9.45
C GLN A 332 -4.79 1.08 -10.66
N SER A 333 -4.66 0.01 -11.44
CA SER A 333 -3.85 -0.04 -12.66
C SER A 333 -4.71 0.15 -13.90
N ASN A 334 -4.10 0.71 -14.96
CA ASN A 334 -4.68 0.68 -16.31
C ASN A 334 -4.03 -0.42 -17.14
N SER A 335 -3.50 -1.47 -16.46
CA SER A 335 -2.78 -2.56 -17.09
C SER A 335 -3.66 -3.31 -18.10
N THR A 336 -3.04 -3.74 -19.20
CA THR A 336 -3.72 -4.45 -20.29
C THR A 336 -2.81 -5.53 -20.85
N GLY A 337 -3.39 -6.61 -21.37
CA GLY A 337 -2.57 -7.67 -21.95
C GLY A 337 -3.30 -8.97 -22.17
N GLY A 338 -2.57 -9.93 -22.73
CA GLY A 338 -3.03 -11.30 -22.88
C GLY A 338 -3.00 -12.03 -21.55
N PHE A 339 -3.91 -12.97 -21.37
CA PHE A 339 -3.94 -13.87 -20.22
C PHE A 339 -4.14 -15.32 -20.63
N ARG A 340 -3.68 -16.23 -19.78
CA ARG A 340 -4.04 -17.64 -19.76
C ARG A 340 -4.61 -17.98 -18.39
N LEU A 341 -5.86 -18.44 -18.36
CA LEU A 341 -6.55 -18.88 -17.15
C LEU A 341 -6.74 -20.39 -17.20
N VAL A 342 -6.25 -21.09 -16.20
CA VAL A 342 -6.42 -22.55 -16.05
C VAL A 342 -7.19 -22.84 -14.78
N LEU A 343 -8.23 -23.66 -14.92
CA LEU A 343 -9.03 -24.15 -13.81
C LEU A 343 -8.89 -25.68 -13.72
N SER A 344 -8.49 -26.18 -12.56
CA SER A 344 -8.30 -27.60 -12.30
C SER A 344 -9.09 -28.06 -11.09
N SER A 345 -9.64 -29.28 -11.11
CA SER A 345 -10.11 -29.96 -9.90
C SER A 345 -8.93 -30.62 -9.23
N VAL A 346 -8.71 -30.31 -7.96
CA VAL A 346 -7.52 -30.73 -7.20
C VAL A 346 -7.93 -31.40 -5.89
N ASP A 347 -6.98 -32.01 -5.20
CA ASP A 347 -7.21 -32.52 -3.84
C ASP A 347 -7.42 -31.37 -2.87
N ALA A 348 -8.25 -31.59 -1.84
CA ALA A 348 -8.56 -30.57 -0.84
C ALA A 348 -7.31 -30.09 -0.06
N SER A 349 -6.28 -30.92 0.05
CA SER A 349 -5.01 -30.54 0.70
C SER A 349 -4.25 -29.42 -0.03
N VAL A 350 -4.61 -29.11 -1.28
CA VAL A 350 -4.05 -27.96 -2.00
C VAL A 350 -4.47 -26.65 -1.35
N VAL A 351 -5.69 -26.56 -0.82
CA VAL A 351 -6.12 -25.39 -0.04
C VAL A 351 -5.23 -25.18 1.17
N ASP A 352 -4.98 -26.26 1.94
CA ASP A 352 -4.11 -26.19 3.12
C ASP A 352 -2.67 -25.85 2.75
N THR A 353 -2.19 -26.35 1.60
CA THR A 353 -0.85 -26.07 1.07
C THR A 353 -0.71 -24.59 0.71
N LEU A 354 -1.64 -24.02 -0.06
CA LEU A 354 -1.61 -22.60 -0.43
C LEU A 354 -1.81 -21.70 0.79
N GLN A 355 -2.68 -22.11 1.71
CA GLN A 355 -2.85 -21.42 2.97
C GLN A 355 -1.55 -21.39 3.79
N ALA A 356 -0.84 -22.52 3.89
CA ALA A 356 0.45 -22.58 4.59
C ALA A 356 1.50 -21.66 3.94
N LEU A 357 1.47 -21.46 2.62
CA LEU A 357 2.33 -20.50 1.93
C LEU A 357 2.03 -19.07 2.36
N VAL A 358 0.76 -18.68 2.36
CA VAL A 358 0.34 -17.34 2.80
C VAL A 358 0.66 -17.13 4.29
N GLU A 359 0.41 -18.13 5.13
CA GLU A 359 0.71 -18.08 6.57
C GLU A 359 2.21 -17.97 6.87
N ASN A 360 3.05 -18.58 6.06
CA ASN A 360 4.51 -18.55 6.19
C ASN A 360 5.18 -17.48 5.31
N ALA A 361 4.42 -16.61 4.65
CA ALA A 361 4.95 -15.55 3.80
C ALA A 361 5.72 -14.49 4.61
N ILE A 362 5.34 -14.27 5.88
CA ILE A 362 6.06 -13.37 6.76
C ILE A 362 7.24 -14.14 7.39
N VAL A 363 8.42 -13.89 6.87
CA VAL A 363 9.69 -14.48 7.35
C VAL A 363 10.59 -13.35 7.81
N LEU A 364 10.84 -13.30 9.12
CA LEU A 364 11.79 -12.32 9.68
C LEU A 364 13.23 -12.67 9.26
N SER A 365 14.04 -11.66 9.07
CA SER A 365 15.42 -11.77 8.56
C SER A 365 16.41 -12.42 9.54
N GLY A 366 16.02 -12.61 10.80
CA GLY A 366 16.80 -13.28 11.84
C GLY A 366 16.01 -14.38 12.53
N GLU A 367 16.62 -15.03 13.53
CA GLU A 367 15.95 -16.07 14.31
C GLU A 367 14.76 -15.44 15.08
N PRO A 368 13.53 -15.93 14.86
CA PRO A 368 12.34 -15.35 15.48
C PRO A 368 12.30 -15.61 16.99
N GLN A 369 12.07 -14.56 17.76
CA GLN A 369 11.72 -14.62 19.17
C GLN A 369 10.23 -14.36 19.34
N THR A 370 9.62 -14.79 20.43
CA THR A 370 8.19 -14.64 20.67
C THR A 370 7.92 -14.00 22.02
N ILE A 371 7.10 -12.95 22.03
CA ILE A 371 6.48 -12.43 23.24
C ILE A 371 5.03 -12.86 23.24
N GLN A 372 4.59 -13.53 24.32
CA GLN A 372 3.20 -13.90 24.50
C GLN A 372 2.50 -12.91 25.43
N THR A 373 1.35 -12.44 25.02
CA THR A 373 0.38 -11.75 25.87
C THR A 373 -0.83 -12.67 26.11
N ARG A 374 -1.89 -12.18 26.71
CA ARG A 374 -3.12 -12.96 26.86
C ARG A 374 -3.73 -13.34 25.49
N ASP A 375 -3.76 -12.39 24.56
CA ASP A 375 -4.44 -12.56 23.28
C ASP A 375 -3.51 -12.65 22.06
N PHE A 376 -2.19 -12.35 22.19
CA PHE A 376 -1.26 -12.31 21.07
C PHE A 376 -0.02 -13.18 21.25
N ASN A 377 0.46 -13.72 20.12
CA ASN A 377 1.84 -14.14 19.91
C ASN A 377 2.50 -13.07 19.04
N VAL A 378 3.49 -12.35 19.59
CA VAL A 378 4.20 -11.30 18.87
C VAL A 378 5.60 -11.82 18.53
N TYR A 379 5.86 -11.99 17.23
CA TYR A 379 7.12 -12.48 16.68
C TYR A 379 8.02 -11.30 16.33
N TRP A 380 9.27 -11.37 16.70
CA TRP A 380 10.26 -10.33 16.47
C TRP A 380 11.66 -10.92 16.39
N THR A 381 12.66 -10.18 15.91
CA THR A 381 14.06 -10.58 15.88
C THR A 381 14.96 -9.43 16.31
N ASN A 382 16.17 -9.76 16.77
CA ASN A 382 17.23 -8.79 17.03
C ASN A 382 18.34 -8.81 15.98
N GLU A 383 18.12 -9.47 14.85
CA GLU A 383 19.08 -9.66 13.79
C GLU A 383 18.50 -9.27 12.41
N GLY A 384 19.37 -8.85 11.50
CA GLY A 384 19.02 -8.53 10.11
C GLY A 384 18.24 -7.23 9.98
N ARG A 385 17.54 -7.07 8.86
CA ARG A 385 16.75 -5.85 8.53
C ARG A 385 15.53 -5.68 9.43
N ASP A 386 14.96 -6.78 9.91
CA ASP A 386 13.77 -6.76 10.78
C ASP A 386 14.13 -6.59 12.26
N ALA A 387 15.42 -6.32 12.56
CA ALA A 387 15.90 -6.24 13.92
C ALA A 387 15.23 -5.11 14.71
N THR A 388 14.80 -5.46 15.93
CA THR A 388 14.34 -4.47 16.91
C THR A 388 14.89 -4.79 18.30
N THR A 389 14.64 -3.90 19.28
CA THR A 389 15.09 -4.14 20.66
C THR A 389 14.04 -4.94 21.45
N PRO A 390 14.46 -5.72 22.46
CA PRO A 390 13.52 -6.40 23.35
C PRO A 390 12.53 -5.44 24.03
N GLU A 391 12.97 -4.24 24.35
CA GLU A 391 12.16 -3.21 24.97
C GLU A 391 11.07 -2.72 24.03
N TYR A 392 11.40 -2.45 22.77
CA TYR A 392 10.44 -2.04 21.76
C TYR A 392 9.45 -3.18 21.45
N ALA A 393 9.94 -4.40 21.29
CA ALA A 393 9.10 -5.57 21.05
C ALA A 393 8.08 -5.77 22.20
N ARG A 394 8.52 -5.56 23.45
CA ARG A 394 7.63 -5.64 24.61
C ARG A 394 6.59 -4.52 24.60
N LEU A 395 7.02 -3.29 24.33
CA LEU A 395 6.13 -2.13 24.25
C LEU A 395 5.05 -2.33 23.17
N THR A 396 5.42 -2.86 22.00
CA THR A 396 4.49 -3.17 20.92
C THR A 396 3.49 -4.28 21.33
N ALA A 397 3.96 -5.33 21.99
CA ALA A 397 3.10 -6.42 22.47
C ALA A 397 2.10 -5.93 23.54
N ASP A 398 2.52 -5.07 24.44
CA ASP A 398 1.66 -4.46 25.47
C ASP A 398 0.64 -3.49 24.81
N ALA A 399 1.06 -2.71 23.80
CA ALA A 399 0.18 -1.83 23.03
C ALA A 399 -0.90 -2.61 22.27
N LEU A 400 -0.54 -3.69 21.57
CA LEU A 400 -1.52 -4.56 20.89
C LEU A 400 -2.55 -5.14 21.87
N GLN A 401 -2.10 -5.57 23.04
CA GLN A 401 -3.02 -6.06 24.08
C GLN A 401 -3.95 -4.96 24.59
N GLU A 402 -3.45 -3.75 24.80
CA GLU A 402 -4.23 -2.59 25.25
C GLU A 402 -5.27 -2.17 24.21
N VAL A 403 -4.88 -2.04 22.94
CA VAL A 403 -5.81 -1.62 21.87
C VAL A 403 -6.86 -2.69 21.58
N PHE A 404 -6.55 -3.97 21.77
CA PHE A 404 -7.53 -5.05 21.71
C PHE A 404 -8.60 -4.89 22.81
N GLU A 405 -8.20 -4.62 24.05
CA GLU A 405 -9.13 -4.35 25.15
C GLU A 405 -10.03 -3.14 24.86
N ILE A 406 -9.47 -2.12 24.23
CA ILE A 406 -10.23 -0.94 23.86
C ILE A 406 -11.26 -1.28 22.78
N GLN A 407 -10.83 -1.86 21.67
CA GLN A 407 -11.71 -2.08 20.52
C GLN A 407 -12.77 -3.16 20.81
N VAL A 408 -12.36 -4.32 21.30
CA VAL A 408 -13.28 -5.43 21.51
C VAL A 408 -14.10 -5.26 22.78
N ASN A 409 -13.46 -5.05 23.93
CA ASN A 409 -14.17 -5.11 25.21
C ASN A 409 -14.86 -3.80 25.60
N ARG A 410 -14.30 -2.63 25.20
CA ARG A 410 -14.90 -1.32 25.55
C ARG A 410 -15.78 -0.73 24.46
N LEU A 411 -15.36 -0.81 23.19
CA LEU A 411 -16.11 -0.26 22.06
C LEU A 411 -17.10 -1.27 21.47
N GLY A 412 -16.98 -2.55 21.83
CA GLY A 412 -17.95 -3.59 21.48
C GLY A 412 -17.86 -4.10 20.05
N TRP A 413 -16.67 -4.07 19.45
CA TRP A 413 -16.38 -4.79 18.22
C TRP A 413 -16.38 -6.30 18.49
N ALA A 414 -16.81 -7.13 17.54
CA ALA A 414 -16.62 -8.56 17.67
C ALA A 414 -15.13 -8.91 17.66
N ALA A 415 -14.73 -9.86 18.47
CA ALA A 415 -13.36 -10.36 18.44
C ALA A 415 -13.09 -11.02 17.09
N PRO A 416 -11.89 -10.79 16.48
CA PRO A 416 -11.55 -11.43 15.22
C PRO A 416 -11.35 -12.95 15.37
N VAL A 417 -11.18 -13.63 14.25
CA VAL A 417 -10.94 -15.09 14.24
C VAL A 417 -9.55 -15.40 14.78
N ARG A 418 -9.48 -16.27 15.78
CA ARG A 418 -8.22 -16.68 16.44
C ARG A 418 -7.52 -17.80 15.69
N ASP A 419 -6.21 -17.88 15.88
CA ASP A 419 -5.43 -19.06 15.49
C ASP A 419 -5.81 -20.29 16.34
N ALA A 420 -5.32 -21.46 15.93
CA ALA A 420 -5.63 -22.74 16.59
C ALA A 420 -5.17 -22.79 18.06
N ASP A 421 -4.18 -22.02 18.45
CA ASP A 421 -3.70 -21.90 19.84
C ASP A 421 -4.50 -20.89 20.69
N GLY A 422 -5.54 -20.27 20.09
CA GLY A 422 -6.42 -19.32 20.75
C GLY A 422 -5.88 -17.87 20.81
N ARG A 423 -4.80 -17.54 20.10
CA ARG A 423 -4.20 -16.20 20.04
C ARG A 423 -4.23 -15.63 18.63
N TYR A 424 -3.86 -14.36 18.52
CA TYR A 424 -3.62 -13.67 17.25
C TYR A 424 -2.13 -13.61 16.98
N ARG A 425 -1.72 -13.66 15.71
CA ARG A 425 -0.34 -13.49 15.31
C ARG A 425 -0.05 -12.06 14.90
N ALA A 426 0.99 -11.50 15.49
CA ALA A 426 1.56 -10.22 15.12
C ALA A 426 3.06 -10.36 14.89
N TYR A 427 3.60 -9.57 14.01
CA TYR A 427 5.01 -9.53 13.65
C TYR A 427 5.55 -8.12 13.85
N ILE A 428 6.83 -8.02 14.18
CA ILE A 428 7.57 -6.76 14.22
C ILE A 428 8.74 -6.91 13.25
N GLY A 429 8.77 -6.09 12.22
CA GLY A 429 9.78 -6.15 11.16
C GLY A 429 9.63 -4.97 10.21
N GLN A 430 10.39 -4.98 9.13
CA GLN A 430 10.26 -3.99 8.06
C GLN A 430 8.91 -4.14 7.35
N ALA A 431 8.10 -3.10 7.42
CA ALA A 431 6.76 -3.08 6.82
C ALA A 431 6.78 -2.52 5.37
N GLU A 432 7.87 -2.73 4.63
CA GLU A 432 7.99 -2.41 3.19
C GLU A 432 7.68 -0.94 2.85
N GLY A 433 8.14 -0.02 3.71
CA GLY A 433 7.90 1.42 3.58
C GLY A 433 6.57 1.91 4.15
N ASN A 434 5.71 1.00 4.64
CA ASN A 434 4.51 1.32 5.40
C ASN A 434 4.79 1.37 6.90
N MET A 435 3.89 1.92 7.68
CA MET A 435 3.97 1.88 9.14
C MET A 435 3.58 0.51 9.71
N GLY A 436 2.75 -0.21 8.99
CA GLY A 436 2.29 -1.56 9.25
C GLY A 436 1.46 -2.08 8.08
N TYR A 437 1.07 -3.33 8.16
CA TYR A 437 0.09 -3.92 7.25
C TYR A 437 -0.61 -5.12 7.88
N THR A 438 -1.81 -5.41 7.42
CA THR A 438 -2.58 -6.59 7.83
C THR A 438 -2.96 -7.41 6.60
N LYS A 439 -2.74 -8.73 6.69
CA LYS A 439 -3.06 -9.66 5.59
C LYS A 439 -4.06 -10.71 6.05
N PRO A 440 -5.17 -10.93 5.32
CA PRO A 440 -6.00 -12.12 5.53
C PRO A 440 -5.19 -13.36 5.11
N VAL A 441 -5.19 -14.39 5.96
CA VAL A 441 -4.43 -15.62 5.72
C VAL A 441 -5.31 -16.84 5.52
N GLN A 442 -6.58 -16.78 5.92
CA GLN A 442 -7.52 -17.88 5.77
C GLN A 442 -8.95 -17.38 5.76
N MET A 443 -9.70 -17.67 4.70
CA MET A 443 -11.14 -17.49 4.69
C MET A 443 -11.81 -18.55 5.59
N VAL A 444 -12.61 -18.09 6.55
CA VAL A 444 -13.26 -18.97 7.54
C VAL A 444 -14.78 -18.97 7.42
N PHE A 445 -15.36 -17.95 6.80
CA PHE A 445 -16.79 -17.80 6.48
C PHE A 445 -17.77 -17.73 7.67
N ASP A 446 -17.31 -17.87 8.88
CA ASP A 446 -18.13 -17.77 10.09
C ASP A 446 -17.23 -17.41 11.26
N ASN A 447 -17.39 -16.23 11.81
CA ASN A 447 -16.65 -15.82 12.98
C ASN A 447 -17.38 -16.27 14.24
N PRO A 448 -16.81 -17.16 15.06
CA PRO A 448 -17.48 -17.67 16.25
C PRO A 448 -17.78 -16.59 17.31
N SER A 449 -17.21 -15.38 17.15
CA SER A 449 -17.44 -14.25 18.06
C SER A 449 -18.69 -13.43 17.72
N THR A 450 -19.34 -13.66 16.57
CA THR A 450 -20.55 -12.98 16.10
C THR A 450 -21.77 -13.91 16.20
N ALA A 451 -22.33 -14.09 17.39
CA ALA A 451 -23.31 -15.13 17.71
C ALA A 451 -24.61 -15.12 16.87
N ASN A 452 -24.96 -14.01 16.19
CA ASN A 452 -26.23 -13.85 15.49
C ASN A 452 -26.07 -13.52 14.01
N VAL A 453 -24.86 -13.53 13.51
CA VAL A 453 -24.50 -13.21 12.11
C VAL A 453 -23.69 -14.39 11.58
N ARG A 454 -23.95 -14.77 10.35
CA ARG A 454 -23.12 -15.72 9.62
C ARG A 454 -22.43 -14.94 8.52
N GLU A 455 -21.15 -14.78 8.67
CA GLU A 455 -20.31 -14.08 7.73
C GLU A 455 -20.22 -14.83 6.40
N ARG A 456 -20.10 -14.08 5.31
CA ARG A 456 -19.88 -14.63 3.96
C ARG A 456 -18.41 -14.80 3.67
N SER A 457 -17.62 -13.81 4.09
CA SER A 457 -16.22 -13.64 3.71
C SER A 457 -15.33 -13.32 4.89
N ALA A 458 -15.66 -13.82 6.09
CA ALA A 458 -14.78 -13.65 7.25
C ALA A 458 -13.45 -14.35 7.02
N ALA A 459 -12.38 -13.73 7.47
CA ALA A 459 -11.04 -14.27 7.39
C ALA A 459 -10.29 -14.18 8.71
N ARG A 460 -9.40 -15.14 8.93
CA ARG A 460 -8.34 -15.04 9.90
C ARG A 460 -7.20 -14.22 9.28
N ALA A 461 -6.60 -13.32 10.05
CA ALA A 461 -5.57 -12.42 9.57
C ALA A 461 -4.35 -12.36 10.49
N VAL A 462 -3.24 -11.87 9.94
CA VAL A 462 -2.00 -11.56 10.67
C VAL A 462 -1.63 -10.11 10.40
N LEU A 463 -0.92 -9.47 11.33
CA LEU A 463 -0.49 -8.10 11.19
C LEU A 463 1.03 -7.95 11.36
N MET A 464 1.60 -6.94 10.70
CA MET A 464 2.97 -6.50 10.82
C MET A 464 2.99 -5.06 11.36
N ILE A 465 3.87 -4.78 12.30
CA ILE A 465 4.18 -3.43 12.77
C ILE A 465 5.63 -3.12 12.43
N GLU A 466 5.88 -1.93 11.93
CA GLU A 466 7.24 -1.44 11.63
C GLU A 466 8.16 -1.57 12.85
N ASN A 467 9.41 -1.98 12.64
CA ASN A 467 10.32 -2.36 13.70
C ASN A 467 10.92 -1.19 14.49
N ASP A 468 10.96 0.03 13.94
CA ASP A 468 11.55 1.19 14.64
C ASP A 468 10.95 2.55 14.25
N PHE A 469 10.16 2.63 13.17
CA PHE A 469 9.62 3.85 12.55
C PHE A 469 10.70 4.85 12.12
N ALA A 470 11.95 4.40 11.99
CA ALA A 470 13.03 5.24 11.50
C ALA A 470 12.80 5.59 10.01
N GLY A 471 13.10 6.84 9.66
CA GLY A 471 12.97 7.27 8.25
C GLY A 471 11.56 7.63 7.79
N MET A 472 10.51 7.45 8.60
CA MET A 472 9.11 7.66 8.20
C MET A 472 8.70 9.14 8.02
N GLY A 473 9.59 10.11 8.29
CA GLY A 473 9.33 11.55 8.07
C GLY A 473 8.19 12.15 8.90
N LYS A 474 7.63 11.42 9.85
CA LYS A 474 6.47 11.84 10.66
C LYS A 474 6.88 12.73 11.82
N LYS A 475 6.00 13.62 12.25
CA LYS A 475 6.23 14.54 13.37
C LYS A 475 6.03 13.90 14.74
N ALA A 476 5.27 12.81 14.81
CA ALA A 476 5.01 12.09 16.05
C ALA A 476 6.23 11.24 16.46
N SER A 477 6.33 10.89 17.74
CA SER A 477 7.40 10.01 18.22
C SER A 477 7.22 8.57 17.70
N PRO A 478 8.30 7.79 17.58
CA PRO A 478 8.20 6.37 17.19
C PRO A 478 7.20 5.58 18.05
N GLU A 479 7.15 5.83 19.37
CA GLU A 479 6.16 5.19 20.25
C GLU A 479 4.73 5.60 19.92
N SER A 480 4.47 6.89 19.65
CA SER A 480 3.13 7.35 19.28
C SER A 480 2.70 6.77 17.95
N LEU A 481 3.59 6.70 16.96
CA LEU A 481 3.33 6.07 15.66
C LEU A 481 3.05 4.58 15.83
N MET A 482 3.87 3.87 16.58
CA MET A 482 3.67 2.44 16.87
C MET A 482 2.29 2.18 17.50
N ARG A 483 1.87 2.99 18.47
CA ARG A 483 0.54 2.85 19.11
C ARG A 483 -0.59 3.14 18.15
N ALA A 484 -0.46 4.16 17.32
CA ALA A 484 -1.43 4.48 16.27
C ALA A 484 -1.52 3.34 15.25
N THR A 485 -0.38 2.85 14.76
CA THR A 485 -0.31 1.73 13.82
C THR A 485 -0.88 0.43 14.42
N ALA A 486 -0.53 0.10 15.67
CA ALA A 486 -1.10 -1.06 16.35
C ALA A 486 -2.64 -0.97 16.46
N THR A 487 -3.17 0.25 16.65
CA THR A 487 -4.62 0.51 16.68
C THR A 487 -5.24 0.30 15.31
N HIS A 488 -4.61 0.82 14.26
CA HIS A 488 -5.01 0.72 12.86
C HIS A 488 -5.01 -0.73 12.37
N GLU A 489 -3.87 -1.39 12.46
CA GLU A 489 -3.69 -2.74 11.95
C GLU A 489 -4.54 -3.77 12.69
N LEU A 490 -4.70 -3.62 14.02
CA LEU A 490 -5.63 -4.46 14.74
C LEU A 490 -7.08 -4.26 14.29
N ASN A 491 -7.45 -3.04 13.91
CA ASN A 491 -8.79 -2.80 13.38
C ASN A 491 -9.00 -3.56 12.06
N HIS A 492 -7.99 -3.63 11.18
CA HIS A 492 -8.07 -4.47 9.98
C HIS A 492 -8.24 -5.96 10.31
N VAL A 493 -7.54 -6.49 11.33
CA VAL A 493 -7.77 -7.87 11.78
C VAL A 493 -9.22 -8.08 12.23
N ILE A 494 -9.80 -7.10 12.91
CA ILE A 494 -11.20 -7.12 13.37
C ILE A 494 -12.16 -7.05 12.17
N GLN A 495 -11.91 -6.15 11.21
CA GLN A 495 -12.70 -5.96 10.00
C GLN A 495 -12.76 -7.24 9.17
N PHE A 496 -11.61 -7.91 8.98
CA PHE A 496 -11.55 -9.20 8.29
C PHE A 496 -12.30 -10.30 9.02
N GLY A 497 -12.53 -10.15 10.32
CA GLY A 497 -13.40 -11.04 11.08
C GLY A 497 -14.90 -10.84 10.77
N TYR A 498 -15.30 -9.73 10.14
CA TYR A 498 -16.63 -9.50 9.61
C TYR A 498 -16.68 -9.78 8.10
N ASP A 499 -15.82 -9.15 7.33
CA ASP A 499 -15.72 -9.31 5.88
C ASP A 499 -14.32 -8.92 5.39
N ALA A 500 -13.66 -9.84 4.69
CA ALA A 500 -12.36 -9.60 4.05
C ALA A 500 -12.49 -9.17 2.58
N LEU A 501 -13.70 -9.09 2.04
CA LEU A 501 -14.00 -8.83 0.64
C LEU A 501 -15.05 -7.72 0.43
N GLU A 502 -15.24 -6.82 1.42
CA GLU A 502 -16.22 -5.73 1.33
C GLU A 502 -15.88 -4.80 0.14
N GLY A 503 -16.86 -4.61 -0.74
CA GLY A 503 -16.71 -3.83 -1.97
C GLY A 503 -16.56 -2.31 -1.78
N LEU A 504 -16.87 -1.77 -0.59
CA LEU A 504 -16.54 -0.39 -0.22
C LEU A 504 -15.10 -0.32 0.30
N ASN A 505 -14.10 -0.45 -0.58
CA ASN A 505 -12.69 -0.51 -0.23
C ASN A 505 -12.22 0.62 0.71
N TRP A 506 -12.79 1.84 0.57
CA TRP A 506 -12.48 2.95 1.47
C TRP A 506 -12.87 2.68 2.92
N LEU A 507 -13.83 1.77 3.16
CA LEU A 507 -14.35 1.49 4.50
C LEU A 507 -13.28 0.88 5.41
N TYR A 508 -12.38 0.07 4.87
CA TYR A 508 -11.26 -0.49 5.64
C TYR A 508 -10.39 0.61 6.23
N GLU A 509 -9.80 1.43 5.38
CA GLU A 509 -8.85 2.46 5.78
C GLU A 509 -9.50 3.58 6.60
N SER A 510 -10.70 4.02 6.18
CA SER A 510 -11.41 5.05 6.91
C SER A 510 -11.83 4.63 8.30
N THR A 511 -12.21 3.35 8.50
CA THR A 511 -12.56 2.86 9.83
C THR A 511 -11.33 2.71 10.72
N ALA A 512 -10.23 2.20 10.19
CA ALA A 512 -8.97 2.09 10.91
C ALA A 512 -8.43 3.48 11.30
N SER A 513 -8.50 4.46 10.41
CA SER A 513 -8.15 5.86 10.72
C SER A 513 -9.13 6.49 11.75
N TRP A 514 -10.42 6.20 11.64
CA TRP A 514 -11.39 6.69 12.61
C TRP A 514 -11.14 6.14 14.02
N ILE A 515 -10.80 4.85 14.14
CA ILE A 515 -10.51 4.23 15.43
C ILE A 515 -9.24 4.81 16.08
N GLU A 516 -8.22 5.18 15.29
CA GLU A 516 -7.05 5.92 15.77
C GLU A 516 -7.47 7.24 16.41
N THR A 517 -8.32 8.02 15.73
CA THR A 517 -8.75 9.34 16.23
C THR A 517 -9.53 9.25 17.54
N THR A 518 -10.23 8.14 17.77
CA THR A 518 -11.04 7.92 18.97
C THR A 518 -10.27 7.30 20.13
N THR A 519 -9.17 6.60 19.86
CA THR A 519 -8.41 5.83 20.87
C THR A 519 -7.04 6.42 21.17
N VAL A 520 -6.30 6.87 20.17
CA VAL A 520 -4.96 7.48 20.32
C VAL A 520 -5.05 9.01 20.47
N GLY A 521 -6.15 9.59 20.00
CA GLY A 521 -6.42 11.01 20.13
C GLY A 521 -5.58 11.86 19.17
N SER A 522 -4.78 12.80 19.69
CA SER A 522 -4.04 13.76 18.88
C SER A 522 -2.67 13.27 18.39
N ASP A 523 -2.19 12.14 18.89
CA ASP A 523 -0.85 11.63 18.60
C ASP A 523 -0.82 10.61 17.46
N GLN A 524 -1.70 10.78 16.48
CA GLN A 524 -1.85 9.96 15.27
C GLN A 524 -1.71 10.84 14.02
N ASP A 525 -1.59 10.23 12.84
CA ASP A 525 -1.42 10.94 11.57
C ASP A 525 -2.69 11.03 10.69
N ALA A 526 -3.80 10.43 11.10
CA ALA A 526 -5.08 10.44 10.33
C ALA A 526 -5.55 11.85 9.95
N THR A 527 -5.17 12.90 10.71
CA THR A 527 -5.50 14.29 10.37
C THR A 527 -4.78 14.81 9.13
N ASP A 528 -3.66 14.22 8.74
CA ASP A 528 -2.88 14.65 7.57
C ASP A 528 -3.61 14.26 6.26
N TYR A 529 -4.34 13.16 6.26
CA TYR A 529 -5.10 12.69 5.09
C TYR A 529 -6.30 13.56 4.73
N VAL A 530 -6.85 14.34 5.68
CA VAL A 530 -8.01 15.23 5.46
C VAL A 530 -7.77 16.21 4.31
N GLU A 531 -6.52 16.60 4.07
CA GLU A 531 -6.16 17.48 2.97
C GLU A 531 -6.58 16.99 1.60
N THR A 532 -6.54 15.68 1.38
CA THR A 532 -6.88 15.05 0.10
C THR A 532 -8.35 15.24 -0.24
N ASP A 533 -9.28 14.98 0.70
CA ASP A 533 -10.71 15.23 0.51
C ASP A 533 -11.02 16.73 0.42
N TYR A 534 -10.39 17.54 1.27
CA TYR A 534 -10.62 18.99 1.28
C TYR A 534 -10.12 19.70 0.02
N ALA A 535 -9.11 19.13 -0.66
CA ALA A 535 -8.63 19.65 -1.93
C ALA A 535 -9.59 19.37 -3.09
N GLN A 536 -10.35 18.29 -3.03
CA GLN A 536 -11.15 17.77 -4.14
C GLN A 536 -12.56 17.35 -3.70
N PRO A 537 -13.32 18.25 -3.05
CA PRO A 537 -14.63 17.91 -2.49
C PRO A 537 -15.69 17.56 -3.56
N GLN A 538 -15.43 17.86 -4.84
CA GLN A 538 -16.28 17.51 -5.97
C GLN A 538 -16.22 16.05 -6.37
N LEU A 539 -15.22 15.30 -5.91
CA LEU A 539 -15.10 13.88 -6.20
C LEU A 539 -16.12 13.05 -5.41
N CYS A 540 -16.47 11.95 -5.99
CA CYS A 540 -17.29 10.93 -5.34
C CYS A 540 -16.56 10.32 -4.14
N TRP A 541 -17.31 10.06 -3.09
CA TRP A 541 -16.79 9.50 -1.83
C TRP A 541 -16.24 8.07 -1.95
N THR A 542 -16.54 7.35 -3.03
CA THR A 542 -16.01 6.01 -3.33
C THR A 542 -14.84 6.05 -4.33
N THR A 543 -14.29 7.23 -4.63
CA THR A 543 -13.16 7.38 -5.55
C THR A 543 -11.89 6.75 -4.96
N ALA A 544 -11.25 5.89 -5.73
CA ALA A 544 -10.00 5.23 -5.37
C ALA A 544 -8.79 6.11 -5.73
N THR A 545 -8.62 7.24 -5.04
CA THR A 545 -7.43 8.09 -5.15
C THR A 545 -6.53 7.85 -3.95
N PRO A 546 -5.20 7.70 -4.08
CA PRO A 546 -4.29 7.50 -2.96
C PRO A 546 -4.52 8.54 -1.84
N GLY A 547 -4.67 8.08 -0.61
CA GLY A 547 -4.95 8.89 0.58
C GLY A 547 -6.40 9.34 0.73
N PHE A 548 -7.25 9.23 -0.30
CA PHE A 548 -8.66 9.63 -0.22
C PHE A 548 -9.48 8.66 0.66
N ASN A 549 -9.19 7.38 0.57
CA ASN A 549 -9.78 6.33 1.40
C ASN A 549 -9.49 6.52 2.91
N TYR A 550 -8.32 7.03 3.27
CA TYR A 550 -8.00 7.40 4.66
C TYR A 550 -8.79 8.64 5.11
N ALA A 551 -8.85 9.68 4.29
CA ALA A 551 -9.46 10.98 4.62
C ALA A 551 -10.95 10.88 5.03
N GLN A 552 -11.64 9.85 4.58
CA GLN A 552 -13.08 9.67 4.83
C GLN A 552 -13.41 9.18 6.24
N TRP A 553 -12.42 9.02 7.14
CA TRP A 553 -12.70 8.87 8.56
C TRP A 553 -13.60 10.01 9.09
N THR A 554 -13.55 11.19 8.47
CA THR A 554 -14.41 12.30 8.82
C THR A 554 -15.89 12.06 8.51
N LEU A 555 -16.21 11.23 7.50
CA LEU A 555 -17.58 10.76 7.25
C LEU A 555 -18.07 9.87 8.40
N LEU A 556 -17.24 8.92 8.82
CA LEU A 556 -17.57 8.04 9.95
C LEU A 556 -17.73 8.84 11.25
N GLN A 557 -16.87 9.84 11.48
CA GLN A 557 -17.02 10.77 12.60
C GLN A 557 -18.32 11.57 12.50
N SER A 558 -18.68 12.05 11.31
CA SER A 558 -19.97 12.74 11.11
C SER A 558 -21.18 11.86 11.40
N MET A 559 -21.09 10.57 11.06
CA MET A 559 -22.12 9.59 11.42
C MET A 559 -22.15 9.32 12.93
N ALA A 560 -20.98 9.17 13.55
CA ALA A 560 -20.86 8.94 14.99
C ALA A 560 -21.39 10.14 15.80
N ASP A 561 -21.10 11.37 15.38
CA ASP A 561 -21.63 12.60 16.02
C ASP A 561 -23.17 12.66 15.98
N GLN A 562 -23.81 12.10 14.96
CA GLN A 562 -25.26 12.14 14.78
C GLN A 562 -25.99 10.96 15.41
N TYR A 563 -25.40 9.75 15.35
CA TYR A 563 -26.08 8.50 15.69
C TYR A 563 -25.36 7.71 16.79
N GLY A 564 -24.24 8.24 17.30
CA GLY A 564 -23.37 7.58 18.29
C GLY A 564 -22.37 6.63 17.64
N ASP A 565 -21.24 6.39 18.32
CA ASP A 565 -20.11 5.61 17.81
C ASP A 565 -20.48 4.19 17.36
N ARG A 566 -21.51 3.61 17.96
CA ARG A 566 -22.04 2.28 17.62
C ARG A 566 -22.48 2.15 16.14
N ILE A 567 -22.74 3.26 15.45
CA ILE A 567 -23.12 3.25 14.03
C ILE A 567 -21.99 2.69 13.15
N VAL A 568 -20.72 2.95 13.51
CA VAL A 568 -19.55 2.46 12.77
C VAL A 568 -19.39 0.94 12.97
N VAL A 569 -19.57 0.46 14.19
CA VAL A 569 -19.58 -1.00 14.45
C VAL A 569 -20.70 -1.68 13.69
N ARG A 570 -21.92 -1.08 13.68
CA ARG A 570 -23.07 -1.61 12.93
C ARG A 570 -22.83 -1.66 11.42
N LEU A 571 -22.03 -0.76 10.88
CA LEU A 571 -21.62 -0.81 9.48
C LEU A 571 -20.94 -2.16 9.19
N TRP A 572 -19.99 -2.54 10.00
CA TRP A 572 -19.28 -3.80 9.86
C TRP A 572 -20.13 -5.03 10.22
N GLU A 573 -21.04 -4.91 11.18
CA GLU A 573 -22.05 -5.96 11.43
C GLU A 573 -22.94 -6.22 10.20
N ASN A 574 -23.24 -5.18 9.40
CA ASN A 574 -23.98 -5.33 8.15
C ASN A 574 -23.07 -5.82 7.01
N ALA A 575 -21.79 -5.40 6.94
CA ALA A 575 -20.81 -5.91 5.98
C ALA A 575 -20.68 -7.44 6.03
N ALA A 576 -20.75 -8.02 7.22
CA ALA A 576 -20.76 -9.48 7.39
C ALA A 576 -21.81 -10.23 6.53
N THR A 577 -22.87 -9.54 6.09
CA THR A 577 -23.99 -10.15 5.36
C THR A 577 -24.26 -9.48 4.01
N TYR A 578 -24.01 -8.20 3.89
CA TYR A 578 -24.26 -7.37 2.71
C TYR A 578 -22.93 -6.88 2.15
N ASP A 579 -22.93 -6.32 0.94
CA ASP A 579 -21.74 -5.81 0.27
C ASP A 579 -22.00 -4.44 -0.34
N GLY A 580 -20.97 -3.61 -0.41
CA GLY A 580 -20.97 -2.35 -1.10
C GLY A 580 -22.03 -1.36 -0.58
N PHE A 581 -22.80 -0.76 -1.49
CA PHE A 581 -23.82 0.22 -1.10
C PHE A 581 -24.96 -0.37 -0.26
N GLU A 582 -25.19 -1.69 -0.34
CA GLU A 582 -26.22 -2.33 0.49
C GLU A 582 -25.81 -2.32 1.97
N THR A 583 -24.53 -2.58 2.29
CA THR A 583 -23.95 -2.45 3.63
C THR A 583 -24.27 -1.07 4.24
N MET A 584 -23.97 -0.01 3.50
CA MET A 584 -24.23 1.36 3.93
C MET A 584 -25.74 1.65 4.05
N THR A 585 -26.55 1.21 3.09
CA THR A 585 -27.99 1.43 3.07
C THR A 585 -28.67 0.77 4.27
N ARG A 586 -28.36 -0.52 4.54
CA ARG A 586 -28.91 -1.25 5.70
C ARG A 586 -28.57 -0.58 7.02
N THR A 587 -27.34 -0.08 7.13
CA THR A 587 -26.91 0.64 8.33
C THR A 587 -27.72 1.92 8.52
N LEU A 588 -27.88 2.73 7.49
CA LEU A 588 -28.57 4.01 7.55
C LEU A 588 -30.09 3.86 7.71
N ASP A 589 -30.71 2.84 7.10
CA ASP A 589 -32.12 2.51 7.30
C ASP A 589 -32.42 2.23 8.77
N SER A 590 -31.49 1.61 9.49
CA SER A 590 -31.65 1.29 10.93
C SER A 590 -31.74 2.53 11.83
N VAL A 591 -31.32 3.69 11.34
CA VAL A 591 -31.38 4.98 12.04
C VAL A 591 -32.30 5.99 11.33
N GLY A 592 -33.05 5.56 10.31
CA GLY A 592 -34.07 6.34 9.61
C GLY A 592 -33.53 7.42 8.68
N THR A 593 -32.37 7.17 8.03
CA THR A 593 -31.73 8.08 7.09
C THR A 593 -31.25 7.35 5.81
N ASN A 594 -30.56 8.03 4.91
CA ASN A 594 -30.08 7.50 3.65
C ASN A 594 -28.71 8.09 3.27
N ILE A 595 -28.06 7.49 2.26
CA ILE A 595 -26.72 7.88 1.81
C ILE A 595 -26.65 9.37 1.41
N PRO A 596 -27.52 9.92 0.55
CA PRO A 596 -27.47 11.35 0.19
C PRO A 596 -27.57 12.29 1.37
N ASP A 597 -28.44 12.01 2.36
CA ASP A 597 -28.64 12.88 3.50
C ASP A 597 -27.42 12.92 4.43
N VAL A 598 -26.83 11.75 4.69
CA VAL A 598 -25.62 11.64 5.51
C VAL A 598 -24.43 12.33 4.83
N LEU A 599 -24.24 12.10 3.53
CA LEU A 599 -23.13 12.73 2.79
C LEU A 599 -23.32 14.25 2.66
N ARG A 600 -24.53 14.73 2.44
CA ARG A 600 -24.81 16.17 2.47
C ARG A 600 -24.45 16.78 3.82
N ARG A 601 -24.82 16.12 4.91
CA ARG A 601 -24.51 16.56 6.28
C ARG A 601 -23.00 16.59 6.52
N TRP A 602 -22.30 15.52 6.14
CA TRP A 602 -20.84 15.43 6.21
C TRP A 602 -20.15 16.56 5.43
N ARG A 603 -20.58 16.83 4.17
CA ARG A 603 -20.02 17.93 3.38
C ARG A 603 -20.22 19.30 4.05
N VAL A 604 -21.36 19.52 4.71
CA VAL A 604 -21.57 20.75 5.52
C VAL A 604 -20.65 20.78 6.74
N GLN A 605 -20.45 19.66 7.41
CA GLN A 605 -19.56 19.54 8.57
C GLN A 605 -18.09 19.79 8.19
N ASN A 606 -17.65 19.29 7.02
CA ASN A 606 -16.33 19.61 6.45
C ASN A 606 -16.15 21.11 6.21
N TYR A 607 -17.17 21.79 5.67
CA TYR A 607 -17.13 23.24 5.49
C TYR A 607 -17.04 23.98 6.83
N ALA A 608 -17.80 23.56 7.81
CA ALA A 608 -17.80 24.16 9.15
C ALA A 608 -16.51 23.81 9.93
N ARG A 609 -15.81 22.74 9.57
CA ARG A 609 -14.71 22.13 10.34
C ARG A 609 -15.15 21.77 11.76
N ASP A 610 -16.37 21.25 11.89
CA ASP A 610 -16.97 20.91 13.19
C ASP A 610 -16.51 19.51 13.65
N TYR A 611 -15.21 19.40 13.96
CA TYR A 611 -14.54 18.21 14.49
C TYR A 611 -13.64 18.59 15.64
N ALA A 612 -13.50 17.70 16.62
CA ALA A 612 -12.58 17.90 17.76
C ALA A 612 -11.13 18.07 17.30
N LEU A 613 -10.71 17.34 16.28
CA LEU A 613 -9.36 17.39 15.73
C LEU A 613 -9.13 18.47 14.64
N ALA A 614 -10.17 19.25 14.30
CA ALA A 614 -10.06 20.29 13.28
C ALA A 614 -8.98 21.36 13.51
N PRO A 615 -8.54 21.70 14.75
CA PRO A 615 -7.39 22.58 14.95
C PRO A 615 -6.10 22.08 14.29
N ARG A 616 -5.98 20.77 14.04
CA ARG A 616 -4.81 20.17 13.38
C ARG A 616 -4.91 20.16 11.84
N PHE A 617 -6.10 20.38 11.28
CA PHE A 617 -6.27 20.38 9.82
C PHE A 617 -5.53 21.56 9.22
N THR A 618 -4.67 21.32 8.27
CA THR A 618 -3.77 22.32 7.68
C THR A 618 -4.46 23.18 6.63
N ARG A 619 -5.62 22.73 6.08
CA ARG A 619 -6.39 23.48 5.08
C ARG A 619 -7.89 23.44 5.33
N SER A 620 -8.62 24.32 4.64
CA SER A 620 -10.09 24.31 4.50
C SER A 620 -10.49 23.65 3.18
N VAL A 621 -11.79 23.35 3.02
CA VAL A 621 -12.34 22.85 1.76
C VAL A 621 -12.06 23.82 0.60
N ALA A 622 -11.75 23.26 -0.56
CA ALA A 622 -11.45 24.04 -1.76
C ALA A 622 -12.69 24.77 -2.28
N LEU A 623 -12.50 26.01 -2.77
CA LEU A 623 -13.51 26.78 -3.47
C LEU A 623 -13.48 26.48 -4.97
N GLU A 624 -14.64 26.16 -5.54
CA GLU A 624 -14.82 26.11 -7.00
C GLU A 624 -14.87 27.51 -7.63
N GLY A 625 -15.32 28.52 -6.89
CA GLY A 625 -15.36 29.88 -7.36
C GLY A 625 -16.09 30.88 -6.48
N THR A 626 -16.43 32.03 -7.05
CA THR A 626 -17.08 33.13 -6.34
C THR A 626 -18.20 33.75 -7.18
N ILE A 627 -19.38 33.99 -6.57
CA ILE A 627 -20.46 34.75 -7.15
C ILE A 627 -20.43 36.15 -6.52
N ASN A 628 -20.12 37.18 -7.31
CA ASN A 628 -20.00 38.57 -6.86
C ASN A 628 -20.99 39.54 -7.52
N ARG A 629 -21.85 39.08 -8.44
CA ARG A 629 -22.87 39.82 -9.14
C ARG A 629 -24.02 38.94 -9.58
N ALA A 630 -25.16 39.52 -9.83
CA ALA A 630 -26.30 38.87 -10.46
C ALA A 630 -25.95 38.41 -11.87
N GLY A 631 -26.58 37.33 -12.32
CA GLY A 631 -26.35 36.71 -13.63
C GLY A 631 -26.18 35.19 -13.53
N THR A 632 -25.55 34.60 -14.54
CA THR A 632 -25.27 33.16 -14.59
C THR A 632 -23.81 32.92 -14.27
N TRP A 633 -23.55 31.99 -13.37
CA TRP A 633 -22.23 31.47 -13.01
C TRP A 633 -22.16 29.95 -13.32
N SER A 634 -21.02 29.47 -13.75
CA SER A 634 -20.79 28.04 -14.01
C SER A 634 -19.45 27.60 -13.40
N PRO A 635 -19.37 26.37 -12.86
CA PRO A 635 -18.12 25.82 -12.34
C PRO A 635 -17.12 25.53 -13.47
N ARG A 636 -15.85 25.37 -13.12
CA ARG A 636 -14.78 24.90 -14.01
C ARG A 636 -14.78 23.39 -14.10
N ASN A 637 -15.01 22.72 -12.97
CA ASN A 637 -15.00 21.29 -12.83
C ASN A 637 -16.42 20.71 -12.89
N ARG A 638 -16.55 19.47 -13.30
CA ARG A 638 -17.79 18.71 -13.14
C ARG A 638 -17.93 18.32 -11.67
N ILE A 639 -19.17 18.16 -11.21
CA ILE A 639 -19.46 17.63 -9.89
C ILE A 639 -19.86 16.17 -10.02
N GLU A 640 -19.14 15.29 -9.35
CA GLU A 640 -19.45 13.86 -9.35
C GLU A 640 -20.64 13.55 -8.45
N GLN A 641 -21.18 12.35 -8.60
CA GLN A 641 -22.24 11.83 -7.75
C GLN A 641 -21.80 11.84 -6.29
N LEU A 642 -22.65 12.35 -5.39
CA LEU A 642 -22.37 12.52 -3.95
C LEU A 642 -21.17 13.44 -3.62
N GLY A 643 -20.64 14.17 -4.61
CA GLY A 643 -19.64 15.21 -4.45
C GLY A 643 -20.25 16.57 -4.14
N ALA A 644 -19.43 17.52 -3.72
CA ALA A 644 -19.83 18.89 -3.41
C ALA A 644 -18.89 19.94 -4.01
N HIS A 645 -19.44 21.05 -4.51
CA HIS A 645 -18.70 22.29 -4.77
C HIS A 645 -19.03 23.35 -3.72
N TYR A 646 -18.04 24.14 -3.33
CA TYR A 646 -18.26 25.33 -2.48
C TYR A 646 -18.00 26.58 -3.29
N VAL A 647 -18.96 27.51 -3.26
CA VAL A 647 -18.94 28.75 -4.04
C VAL A 647 -19.12 29.94 -3.08
N SER A 648 -18.10 30.77 -2.96
CA SER A 648 -18.14 31.95 -2.09
C SER A 648 -19.16 32.97 -2.61
N LEU A 649 -19.95 33.57 -1.71
CA LEU A 649 -20.91 34.62 -2.03
C LEU A 649 -20.39 35.99 -1.60
N ARG A 650 -20.03 36.84 -2.57
CA ARG A 650 -19.57 38.22 -2.35
C ARG A 650 -20.57 39.23 -2.99
N ILE A 651 -21.85 38.94 -2.86
CA ILE A 651 -22.96 39.75 -3.37
C ILE A 651 -23.81 40.27 -2.20
N SER A 652 -24.30 41.50 -2.29
CA SER A 652 -25.05 42.15 -1.21
C SER A 652 -26.56 42.02 -1.38
N GLY A 653 -27.28 42.01 -0.25
CA GLY A 653 -28.72 41.92 -0.18
C GLY A 653 -29.31 40.57 -0.51
N SER A 654 -30.62 40.47 -0.39
CA SER A 654 -31.36 39.24 -0.66
C SER A 654 -31.29 38.87 -2.11
N GLN A 655 -30.88 37.64 -2.41
CA GLN A 655 -30.74 37.08 -3.75
C GLN A 655 -31.59 35.83 -3.90
N ASN A 656 -32.14 35.62 -5.08
CA ASN A 656 -32.70 34.34 -5.49
C ASN A 656 -31.65 33.57 -6.28
N PHE A 657 -31.32 32.37 -5.81
CA PHE A 657 -30.39 31.43 -6.47
C PHE A 657 -31.21 30.30 -7.07
N ALA A 658 -30.86 29.87 -8.29
CA ALA A 658 -31.47 28.72 -8.91
C ALA A 658 -30.42 27.94 -9.70
N VAL A 659 -30.35 26.60 -9.49
CA VAL A 659 -29.46 25.70 -10.25
C VAL A 659 -30.17 25.19 -11.51
N ARG A 660 -29.45 25.16 -12.61
CA ARG A 660 -29.85 24.58 -13.91
C ARG A 660 -28.86 23.49 -14.27
N GLY A 661 -29.34 22.42 -14.91
CA GLY A 661 -28.57 21.23 -15.28
C GLY A 661 -29.23 19.98 -14.73
N ASP A 662 -28.43 18.99 -14.33
CA ASP A 662 -28.90 17.71 -13.84
C ASP A 662 -29.91 17.83 -12.69
N ALA A 663 -30.94 16.99 -12.69
CA ALA A 663 -32.05 17.05 -11.73
C ALA A 663 -31.59 16.76 -10.28
N ASN A 664 -30.50 16.00 -10.13
CA ASN A 664 -29.97 15.60 -8.84
C ASN A 664 -29.01 16.62 -8.19
N VAL A 665 -28.80 17.77 -8.84
CA VAL A 665 -27.97 18.84 -8.28
C VAL A 665 -28.84 19.82 -7.50
N GLU A 666 -28.47 20.08 -6.25
CA GLU A 666 -29.17 20.99 -5.34
C GLU A 666 -28.23 22.02 -4.70
N LEU A 667 -28.82 23.05 -4.12
CA LEU A 667 -28.16 24.16 -3.43
C LEU A 667 -28.40 24.10 -1.93
N VAL A 668 -27.36 24.31 -1.14
CA VAL A 668 -27.43 24.54 0.30
C VAL A 668 -26.69 25.86 0.58
N ALA A 669 -27.35 26.86 1.10
CA ALA A 669 -26.69 28.09 1.51
C ALA A 669 -26.11 27.92 2.93
N LEU A 670 -24.89 28.39 3.12
CA LEU A 670 -24.12 28.31 4.35
C LEU A 670 -23.74 29.73 4.79
N GLY A 671 -24.13 30.12 6.00
CA GLY A 671 -23.85 31.43 6.52
C GLY A 671 -23.18 31.38 7.90
N ARG A 672 -21.99 31.99 8.05
CA ARG A 672 -21.35 32.13 9.36
C ARG A 672 -21.89 33.29 10.14
N ARG A 673 -22.38 33.01 11.35
CA ARG A 673 -22.82 34.04 12.34
C ARG A 673 -22.19 33.72 13.70
N GLY A 674 -21.21 34.53 14.11
CA GLY A 674 -20.44 34.25 15.32
C GLY A 674 -19.70 32.89 15.21
N ASP A 675 -19.94 32.01 16.17
CA ASP A 675 -19.34 30.68 16.25
C ASP A 675 -20.25 29.59 15.68
N GLN A 676 -21.13 29.93 14.74
CA GLN A 676 -22.04 28.98 14.09
C GLN A 676 -22.04 29.13 12.58
N ILE A 677 -22.21 28.00 11.88
CA ILE A 677 -22.60 27.91 10.47
C ILE A 677 -24.10 27.61 10.44
N GLU A 678 -24.92 28.55 10.03
CA GLU A 678 -26.33 28.34 9.76
C GLU A 678 -26.55 27.75 8.38
N VAL A 679 -27.40 26.73 8.26
CA VAL A 679 -27.58 25.90 7.05
C VAL A 679 -28.99 26.10 6.50
N TYR A 680 -29.08 26.50 5.24
CA TYR A 680 -30.33 26.79 4.53
C TYR A 680 -30.43 25.92 3.28
N PRO A 681 -31.17 24.80 3.32
CA PRO A 681 -31.44 23.98 2.11
C PRO A 681 -32.29 24.82 1.15
N LEU A 682 -31.75 25.06 -0.05
CA LEU A 682 -32.45 25.80 -1.10
C LEU A 682 -33.04 24.88 -2.17
N GLY A 683 -32.71 23.57 -2.12
CA GLY A 683 -33.09 22.61 -3.15
C GLY A 683 -32.61 23.07 -4.54
N ARG A 684 -33.50 23.10 -5.51
CA ARG A 684 -33.17 23.59 -6.86
C ARG A 684 -33.16 25.11 -7.00
N GLY A 685 -33.57 25.83 -5.95
CA GLY A 685 -33.49 27.27 -5.88
C GLY A 685 -34.25 27.86 -4.70
N GLY A 686 -33.82 29.03 -4.25
CA GLY A 686 -34.38 29.70 -3.11
C GLY A 686 -33.74 31.06 -2.84
N THR A 687 -34.28 31.77 -1.87
CA THR A 687 -33.81 33.09 -1.48
C THR A 687 -32.86 33.00 -0.29
N PHE A 688 -31.72 33.69 -0.41
CA PHE A 688 -30.73 33.81 0.66
C PHE A 688 -30.11 35.20 0.63
N ASP A 689 -29.83 35.78 1.80
CA ASP A 689 -29.18 37.09 1.94
C ASP A 689 -27.77 36.94 2.51
N PRO A 690 -26.73 36.90 1.66
CA PRO A 690 -25.36 36.75 2.09
C PRO A 690 -24.85 37.87 2.99
N SER A 691 -25.44 39.10 2.88
CA SER A 691 -25.00 40.27 3.64
C SER A 691 -25.32 40.19 5.15
N ARG A 692 -26.13 39.23 5.56
CA ARG A 692 -26.46 38.96 6.97
C ARG A 692 -25.38 38.16 7.72
N PHE A 693 -24.33 37.70 7.02
CA PHE A 693 -23.33 36.79 7.55
C PHE A 693 -21.91 37.34 7.38
N GLN A 694 -21.03 36.93 8.28
CA GLN A 694 -19.59 37.24 8.21
C GLN A 694 -18.93 36.59 7.00
N PHE A 695 -19.32 35.34 6.71
CA PHE A 695 -18.97 34.56 5.53
C PHE A 695 -20.23 33.88 5.02
N ALA A 696 -20.38 33.84 3.71
CA ALA A 696 -21.50 33.17 3.07
C ALA A 696 -20.98 32.35 1.86
N SER A 697 -21.51 31.15 1.69
CA SER A 697 -21.21 30.28 0.55
C SER A 697 -22.46 29.52 0.11
N LEU A 698 -22.46 29.07 -1.15
CA LEU A 698 -23.32 28.00 -1.59
C LEU A 698 -22.51 26.72 -1.61
N MET A 699 -23.00 25.67 -0.97
CA MET A 699 -22.63 24.31 -1.27
C MET A 699 -23.56 23.80 -2.37
N VAL A 700 -23.00 23.33 -3.46
CA VAL A 700 -23.72 22.64 -4.53
C VAL A 700 -23.46 21.16 -4.32
N PHE A 701 -24.51 20.37 -4.19
CA PHE A 701 -24.40 18.96 -3.87
C PHE A 701 -25.11 18.13 -4.96
N ASN A 702 -24.43 17.10 -5.47
CA ASN A 702 -25.02 16.13 -6.39
C ASN A 702 -25.49 14.91 -5.60
N HIS A 703 -26.77 14.77 -5.35
CA HIS A 703 -27.35 13.70 -4.52
C HIS A 703 -27.62 12.39 -5.28
N ALA A 704 -27.24 12.28 -6.56
CA ALA A 704 -27.32 11.02 -7.29
C ALA A 704 -26.40 9.98 -6.69
N THR A 705 -26.88 8.74 -6.54
CA THR A 705 -26.07 7.63 -6.07
C THR A 705 -25.44 6.90 -7.29
N PRO A 706 -24.15 6.56 -7.25
CA PRO A 706 -23.52 5.73 -8.29
C PRO A 706 -24.16 4.35 -8.41
N SER A 707 -24.00 3.70 -9.55
CA SER A 707 -24.50 2.33 -9.80
C SER A 707 -23.72 1.28 -9.03
N ALA A 708 -22.42 1.51 -8.82
CA ALA A 708 -21.54 0.66 -8.04
C ALA A 708 -20.41 1.52 -7.42
N PRO A 709 -19.74 1.05 -6.36
CA PRO A 709 -18.56 1.69 -5.82
C PRO A 709 -17.49 1.95 -6.90
N GLY A 710 -16.88 3.13 -6.88
CA GLY A 710 -15.87 3.54 -7.87
C GLY A 710 -16.41 3.94 -9.27
N GLN A 711 -17.67 3.66 -9.57
CA GLN A 711 -18.30 4.00 -10.88
C GLN A 711 -19.00 5.37 -10.82
N CYS A 712 -18.27 6.40 -10.54
CA CYS A 712 -18.83 7.73 -10.37
C CYS A 712 -18.83 8.55 -11.65
N ASN A 713 -19.95 9.24 -11.90
CA ASN A 713 -20.10 10.09 -13.07
C ASN A 713 -20.24 11.57 -12.65
N GLY A 714 -19.51 12.44 -13.34
CA GLY A 714 -19.59 13.87 -13.14
C GLY A 714 -20.62 14.54 -14.05
N VAL A 715 -21.36 15.52 -13.53
CA VAL A 715 -22.34 16.32 -14.27
C VAL A 715 -21.96 17.80 -14.30
N SER A 716 -22.45 18.52 -15.31
CA SER A 716 -22.32 19.97 -15.43
C SER A 716 -23.59 20.66 -14.96
N TYR A 717 -23.43 21.86 -14.39
CA TYR A 717 -24.53 22.70 -13.94
C TYR A 717 -24.19 24.19 -14.11
N SER A 718 -25.18 25.05 -13.88
CA SER A 718 -25.00 26.51 -13.73
C SER A 718 -25.90 27.04 -12.64
N ILE A 719 -25.53 28.18 -12.03
CA ILE A 719 -26.31 28.89 -11.03
C ILE A 719 -26.74 30.24 -11.60
N THR A 720 -28.03 30.52 -11.60
CA THR A 720 -28.53 31.84 -11.90
C THR A 720 -28.80 32.60 -10.59
N THR A 721 -28.38 33.86 -10.54
CA THR A 721 -28.54 34.75 -9.38
C THR A 721 -29.24 36.01 -9.80
N SER A 722 -30.29 36.40 -9.06
CA SER A 722 -31.04 37.65 -9.25
C SER A 722 -31.44 38.25 -7.92
N ALA A 723 -31.56 39.57 -7.85
CA ALA A 723 -32.08 40.26 -6.66
C ALA A 723 -33.48 39.74 -6.29
N SER A 724 -33.73 39.58 -5.01
CA SER A 724 -35.01 39.11 -4.46
C SER A 724 -35.57 40.09 -3.47
N ALA A 725 -36.89 40.36 -3.54
CA ALA A 725 -37.61 41.08 -2.50
C ALA A 725 -38.18 40.12 -1.41
N ALA A 726 -38.11 38.82 -1.64
CA ALA A 726 -38.59 37.84 -0.68
C ALA A 726 -37.67 37.76 0.54
N ALA A 727 -38.24 37.50 1.70
CA ALA A 727 -37.46 37.21 2.90
C ALA A 727 -36.77 35.85 2.79
N MET A 728 -35.58 35.76 3.35
CA MET A 728 -34.87 34.49 3.56
C MET A 728 -35.63 33.64 4.60
N GLY A 729 -35.67 32.33 4.40
CA GLY A 729 -36.24 31.39 5.36
C GLY A 729 -35.43 31.30 6.66
N GLU A 730 -35.91 30.47 7.59
CA GLU A 730 -35.14 30.13 8.79
C GLU A 730 -34.11 29.01 8.48
N PRO A 731 -33.00 28.92 9.24
CA PRO A 731 -32.04 27.85 9.07
C PRO A 731 -32.68 26.52 9.48
N ALA A 732 -32.35 25.46 8.71
CA ALA A 732 -32.79 24.11 9.05
C ALA A 732 -32.06 23.57 10.30
N TYR A 733 -30.78 23.93 10.43
CA TYR A 733 -29.93 23.62 11.58
C TYR A 733 -28.68 24.50 11.57
N SER A 734 -27.88 24.39 12.64
CA SER A 734 -26.57 25.02 12.73
C SER A 734 -25.50 24.02 13.19
N LEU A 735 -24.26 24.28 12.79
CA LEU A 735 -23.07 23.57 13.25
C LEU A 735 -22.12 24.51 13.96
N SER A 736 -21.24 23.98 14.80
CA SER A 736 -20.19 24.77 15.44
C SER A 736 -19.20 25.29 14.40
N ALA A 737 -18.82 26.54 14.54
CA ALA A 737 -17.82 27.20 13.70
C ALA A 737 -16.58 27.64 14.49
N ARG A 738 -16.34 27.04 15.66
CA ARG A 738 -15.20 27.39 16.51
C ARG A 738 -13.85 27.17 15.79
N ASN A 739 -13.78 26.13 14.96
CA ASN A 739 -12.60 25.78 14.19
C ASN A 739 -12.71 26.21 12.71
N PHE A 740 -13.72 27.01 12.37
CA PHE A 740 -13.95 27.46 11.01
C PHE A 740 -12.74 28.24 10.47
N SER A 741 -12.32 27.86 9.28
CA SER A 741 -11.39 28.61 8.44
C SER A 741 -12.05 28.83 7.09
N PRO A 742 -12.01 30.06 6.53
CA PRO A 742 -12.64 30.31 5.23
C PRO A 742 -12.14 29.31 4.19
N PRO A 743 -13.02 28.83 3.30
CA PRO A 743 -12.63 27.99 2.15
C PRO A 743 -11.57 28.67 1.28
N GLN A 744 -10.66 27.87 0.70
CA GLN A 744 -9.49 28.35 -0.06
C GLN A 744 -9.62 28.06 -1.56
#